data_f5d3e3acc687d3680d34d399a47703dd
#
_entry.id   f5d3e3acc687d3680d34d399a47703dd
#
_cell.length_a   1.000
_cell.length_b   1.000
_cell.length_c   1.000
_cell.angle_alpha   90.00
_cell.angle_beta   90.00
_cell.angle_gamma   90.00
#
_symmetry.space_group_name_H-M   'P 1'
#
loop_
_entity.id
_entity.type
_entity.pdbx_description
1 polymer ?
#
loop_
_entity_poly.entity_id
_entity_poly.type
_entity_poly.pdbx_seq_one_letter_code
_entity_poly.pdbx_strand_id
1 'polypeptide(L)'
;MAETKNDSNKVEKMINDLVERAKKASEEYMKLNQEQVDKIVKAMSGLEHHMELAKLAVEETGRGIYEDKIIKNMFATDYIYNNIKNEKTVGIIEENIEDDYVKIAEPIGIIAGVTPVTNPTSTVMFKSIISAKSRNVIIFGFHPSAQQCSKKAAEYLREAAVKAGAPKDCILWIEEPSVEATNRLMNHPDVNLILATGGTGMVKAAYSSGKPALGVGPGNVPCYIDRTAKLKTSVNDLALSKSFDNGMICASEQSVLVDEAVYKEFEDLMKKAGCYFVSPEEKEKLKEVMFNKEKGYALQSKIPGQSPYSIAKQAGFEVPEDTKVLVVYEEGIGPEYPFSKEKLSPVLAYYIVKNSKEGIEKAEKLLENGGLGHSAVIHSEDEETIKEYGKRVKASRIIVNQPSSQGGIGDIYNAFTPSLTLGCGTFGGNSTTDNVSAKNLINVKKMGRRRVNMQWFKVPKKIYFEAGAIKYLEDMRDISRAFIVTDESMVKFGYVDKVLYHLRKRQDYVHSEIFFDVEPDPSFDTVKKGVEAMQKFEPDVIIALGGGSAIDAAKGMWLLYEDPDVDLEGLKLKFMDIRKRTYEIPELGKKCQMVAIPTTSGTGSEVTSFAVITDKEQGKKYPLTAYELTPNVAIVDPDFVSTLPKSLTADTGMDVLTHALEAYVSNMATDYTDALAEKATKLVFENLEEAYNHGDNKYARERMHNASTMAGMAFSNAFLGICHSMAHKLGAKFHLPHGRINAILLPYVVEYNGSKPTKFTSFPKYEYYKADEKYAEIAKLVGLKADTVEEGVHSLAEAIRKMNKDINIPASFKEAGVDEKEFLDSVDELADRAFEDQCTPANPRLPLVTEIKKILLDSYYGR
;
A
#
# COMPACT_ATOMS: atom_id res chain seq x y z
N MET A 1 -35.54 17.20 44.35
CA MET A 1 -34.18 16.65 44.49
C MET A 1 -34.15 15.17 44.92
N ALA A 2 -35.04 14.71 45.85
CA ALA A 2 -35.08 13.31 46.27
C ALA A 2 -35.73 12.40 45.22
N GLU A 3 -36.84 12.85 44.58
CA GLU A 3 -37.52 12.12 43.48
C GLU A 3 -36.62 11.98 42.23
N THR A 4 -35.93 13.05 41.83
CA THR A 4 -34.98 13.00 40.68
C THR A 4 -33.80 12.08 40.93
N LYS A 5 -33.29 11.92 42.16
CA LYS A 5 -32.25 10.95 42.53
C LYS A 5 -32.77 9.53 42.47
N ASN A 6 -33.98 9.27 42.88
CA ASN A 6 -34.60 7.95 42.90
C ASN A 6 -34.85 7.43 41.47
N ASP A 7 -35.33 8.28 40.56
CA ASP A 7 -35.54 7.97 39.15
C ASP A 7 -34.19 7.72 38.41
N SER A 8 -33.18 8.52 38.70
CA SER A 8 -31.83 8.31 38.14
C SER A 8 -31.21 6.99 38.55
N ASN A 9 -31.39 6.55 39.81
CA ASN A 9 -30.91 5.25 40.30
C ASN A 9 -31.68 4.07 39.66
N LYS A 10 -32.99 4.25 39.38
CA LYS A 10 -33.82 3.25 38.68
C LYS A 10 -33.31 3.03 37.23
N VAL A 11 -33.04 4.12 36.55
CA VAL A 11 -32.54 4.08 35.16
C VAL A 11 -31.16 3.41 35.12
N GLU A 12 -30.25 3.75 36.04
CA GLU A 12 -28.92 3.14 36.12
C GLU A 12 -29.00 1.62 36.36
N LYS A 13 -29.83 1.18 37.31
CA LYS A 13 -30.03 -0.24 37.58
C LYS A 13 -30.60 -0.97 36.37
N MET A 14 -31.55 -0.40 35.66
CA MET A 14 -32.14 -0.99 34.46
C MET A 14 -31.07 -1.15 33.34
N ILE A 15 -30.25 -0.15 33.12
CA ILE A 15 -29.20 -0.21 32.10
C ILE A 15 -28.13 -1.25 32.46
N ASN A 16 -27.69 -1.28 33.73
CA ASN A 16 -26.72 -2.27 34.20
C ASN A 16 -27.24 -3.71 34.03
N ASP A 17 -28.52 -3.96 34.35
CA ASP A 17 -29.14 -5.28 34.14
C ASP A 17 -29.18 -5.68 32.65
N LEU A 18 -29.57 -4.76 31.78
CA LEU A 18 -29.57 -5.02 30.34
C LEU A 18 -28.16 -5.35 29.81
N VAL A 19 -27.16 -4.62 30.26
CA VAL A 19 -25.77 -4.85 29.84
C VAL A 19 -25.20 -6.15 30.39
N GLU A 20 -25.49 -6.52 31.61
CA GLU A 20 -25.10 -7.81 32.19
C GLU A 20 -25.74 -9.01 31.46
N ARG A 21 -27.00 -8.88 31.04
CA ARG A 21 -27.65 -9.88 30.18
C ARG A 21 -27.02 -9.95 28.81
N ALA A 22 -26.70 -8.79 28.23
CA ALA A 22 -26.03 -8.71 26.95
C ALA A 22 -24.61 -9.31 26.97
N LYS A 23 -23.85 -9.13 28.05
CA LYS A 23 -22.54 -9.79 28.25
C LYS A 23 -22.63 -11.31 28.15
N LYS A 24 -23.54 -11.91 28.89
CA LYS A 24 -23.77 -13.35 28.86
C LYS A 24 -24.16 -13.83 27.47
N ALA A 25 -25.06 -13.11 26.79
CA ALA A 25 -25.46 -13.45 25.43
C ALA A 25 -24.29 -13.29 24.44
N SER A 26 -23.40 -12.29 24.62
CA SER A 26 -22.19 -12.10 23.80
C SER A 26 -21.22 -13.26 23.95
N GLU A 27 -21.00 -13.78 25.18
CA GLU A 27 -20.19 -14.97 25.45
C GLU A 27 -20.74 -16.24 24.76
N GLU A 28 -22.06 -16.36 24.70
CA GLU A 28 -22.72 -17.47 23.98
C GLU A 28 -22.57 -17.30 22.47
N TYR A 29 -22.73 -16.10 21.92
CA TYR A 29 -22.55 -15.80 20.50
C TYR A 29 -21.14 -16.09 20.02
N MET A 30 -20.12 -15.81 20.83
CA MET A 30 -18.70 -16.09 20.51
C MET A 30 -18.46 -17.57 20.16
N LYS A 31 -19.25 -18.49 20.68
CA LYS A 31 -19.12 -19.93 20.46
C LYS A 31 -19.72 -20.40 19.14
N LEU A 32 -20.54 -19.60 18.47
CA LEU A 32 -21.20 -19.95 17.22
C LEU A 32 -20.25 -19.86 16.04
N ASN A 33 -20.32 -20.85 15.15
CA ASN A 33 -19.60 -20.87 13.89
C ASN A 33 -20.38 -20.12 12.76
N GLN A 34 -19.77 -19.98 11.59
CA GLN A 34 -20.37 -19.25 10.46
C GLN A 34 -21.71 -19.82 10.03
N GLU A 35 -21.84 -21.15 9.94
CA GLU A 35 -23.06 -21.83 9.49
C GLU A 35 -24.23 -21.60 10.46
N GLN A 36 -23.96 -21.65 11.77
CA GLN A 36 -24.95 -21.35 12.80
C GLN A 36 -25.44 -19.91 12.73
N VAL A 37 -24.50 -18.96 12.52
CA VAL A 37 -24.83 -17.54 12.35
C VAL A 37 -25.65 -17.33 11.08
N ASP A 38 -25.29 -17.95 9.97
CA ASP A 38 -26.01 -17.82 8.70
C ASP A 38 -27.44 -18.37 8.80
N LYS A 39 -27.63 -19.48 9.55
CA LYS A 39 -28.97 -20.03 9.85
C LYS A 39 -29.81 -19.04 10.67
N ILE A 40 -29.24 -18.39 11.67
CA ILE A 40 -29.91 -17.37 12.49
C ILE A 40 -30.35 -16.20 11.61
N VAL A 41 -29.41 -15.65 10.83
CA VAL A 41 -29.67 -14.49 9.95
C VAL A 41 -30.74 -14.82 8.91
N LYS A 42 -30.71 -16.01 8.33
CA LYS A 42 -31.73 -16.49 7.40
C LYS A 42 -33.13 -16.55 8.06
N ALA A 43 -33.22 -17.05 9.31
CA ALA A 43 -34.47 -17.08 10.02
C ALA A 43 -35.02 -15.69 10.36
N MET A 44 -34.15 -14.74 10.69
CA MET A 44 -34.52 -13.35 10.95
C MET A 44 -35.00 -12.63 9.68
N SER A 45 -34.39 -12.90 8.54
CA SER A 45 -34.79 -12.29 7.25
C SER A 45 -36.10 -12.87 6.69
N GLY A 46 -36.46 -14.10 7.03
CA GLY A 46 -37.72 -14.73 6.62
C GLY A 46 -38.96 -14.31 7.43
N LEU A 47 -38.95 -13.11 7.99
CA LEU A 47 -40.04 -12.57 8.81
C LEU A 47 -41.27 -12.23 7.95
N GLU A 48 -42.43 -12.78 8.27
CA GLU A 48 -43.70 -12.59 7.51
C GLU A 48 -44.60 -11.43 8.04
N HIS A 49 -44.06 -10.62 8.98
CA HIS A 49 -44.87 -9.60 9.71
C HIS A 49 -44.73 -8.16 9.18
N HIS A 50 -44.27 -8.01 7.90
CA HIS A 50 -43.98 -6.69 7.32
C HIS A 50 -45.21 -5.76 7.29
N MET A 51 -46.39 -6.31 6.94
CA MET A 51 -47.65 -5.56 6.88
C MET A 51 -48.11 -5.12 8.28
N GLU A 52 -48.14 -6.03 9.24
CA GLU A 52 -48.53 -5.72 10.62
C GLU A 52 -47.63 -4.63 11.22
N LEU A 53 -46.32 -4.76 11.08
CA LEU A 53 -45.37 -3.81 11.61
C LEU A 53 -45.44 -2.46 10.90
N ALA A 54 -45.71 -2.42 9.61
CA ALA A 54 -45.93 -1.19 8.85
C ALA A 54 -47.20 -0.47 9.33
N LYS A 55 -48.27 -1.22 9.54
CA LYS A 55 -49.54 -0.68 10.08
C LYS A 55 -49.36 -0.07 11.48
N LEU A 56 -48.72 -0.84 12.38
CA LEU A 56 -48.41 -0.36 13.73
C LEU A 56 -47.55 0.91 13.71
N ALA A 57 -46.56 0.96 12.82
CA ALA A 57 -45.67 2.13 12.71
C ALA A 57 -46.43 3.39 12.25
N VAL A 58 -47.36 3.27 11.28
CA VAL A 58 -48.18 4.40 10.82
C VAL A 58 -49.17 4.83 11.93
N GLU A 59 -49.86 3.89 12.57
CA GLU A 59 -50.84 4.16 13.63
C GLU A 59 -50.21 4.82 14.86
N GLU A 60 -49.05 4.33 15.32
CA GLU A 60 -48.35 4.86 16.49
C GLU A 60 -47.70 6.22 16.22
N THR A 61 -47.02 6.37 15.05
CA THR A 61 -46.27 7.59 14.76
C THR A 61 -47.08 8.69 14.08
N GLY A 62 -48.22 8.34 13.45
CA GLY A 62 -48.99 9.24 12.59
C GLY A 62 -48.23 9.71 11.36
N ARG A 63 -47.26 8.94 10.84
CA ARG A 63 -46.29 9.33 9.80
C ARG A 63 -46.14 8.33 8.70
N GLY A 64 -45.97 8.85 7.46
CA GLY A 64 -45.60 8.05 6.31
C GLY A 64 -46.77 7.36 5.62
N ILE A 65 -46.43 6.41 4.76
CA ILE A 65 -47.38 5.69 3.89
C ILE A 65 -47.24 4.19 4.21
N TYR A 66 -48.36 3.53 4.43
CA TYR A 66 -48.44 2.14 4.83
C TYR A 66 -47.68 1.22 3.86
N GLU A 67 -47.98 1.35 2.56
CA GLU A 67 -47.37 0.53 1.49
C GLU A 67 -45.83 0.75 1.41
N ASP A 68 -45.40 1.98 1.55
CA ASP A 68 -43.96 2.33 1.51
C ASP A 68 -43.21 1.80 2.75
N LYS A 69 -43.90 1.76 3.91
CA LYS A 69 -43.29 1.13 5.10
C LYS A 69 -43.19 -0.40 4.97
N ILE A 70 -44.11 -1.03 4.26
CA ILE A 70 -43.98 -2.47 3.91
C ILE A 70 -42.74 -2.65 3.07
N ILE A 71 -42.54 -1.84 2.01
CA ILE A 71 -41.38 -1.88 1.13
C ILE A 71 -40.08 -1.67 1.93
N LYS A 72 -40.08 -0.71 2.85
CA LYS A 72 -38.93 -0.47 3.74
C LYS A 72 -38.60 -1.66 4.64
N ASN A 73 -39.63 -2.32 5.19
CA ASN A 73 -39.45 -3.52 6.01
C ASN A 73 -38.88 -4.70 5.17
N MET A 74 -39.41 -4.90 3.96
CA MET A 74 -38.87 -5.90 3.02
C MET A 74 -37.43 -5.59 2.60
N PHE A 75 -37.12 -4.32 2.34
CA PHE A 75 -35.74 -3.93 2.07
C PHE A 75 -34.80 -4.24 3.23
N ALA A 76 -35.24 -3.94 4.45
CA ALA A 76 -34.46 -4.16 5.67
C ALA A 76 -34.22 -5.65 6.00
N THR A 77 -34.99 -6.55 5.41
CA THR A 77 -34.84 -8.01 5.55
C THR A 77 -34.27 -8.64 4.30
N ASP A 78 -35.00 -8.62 3.18
CA ASP A 78 -34.66 -9.39 1.98
C ASP A 78 -33.41 -8.86 1.27
N TYR A 79 -33.36 -7.57 1.00
CA TYR A 79 -32.20 -6.98 0.31
C TYR A 79 -30.94 -7.04 1.16
N ILE A 80 -31.06 -6.71 2.45
CA ILE A 80 -29.94 -6.81 3.39
C ILE A 80 -29.44 -8.26 3.47
N TYR A 81 -30.35 -9.22 3.67
CA TYR A 81 -29.98 -10.63 3.73
C TYR A 81 -29.29 -11.11 2.44
N ASN A 82 -29.86 -10.79 1.28
CA ASN A 82 -29.29 -11.22 0.00
C ASN A 82 -27.87 -10.68 -0.22
N ASN A 83 -27.59 -9.50 0.26
CA ASN A 83 -26.27 -8.91 0.19
C ASN A 83 -25.27 -9.61 1.14
N ILE A 84 -25.68 -9.85 2.40
CA ILE A 84 -24.74 -10.35 3.43
C ILE A 84 -24.72 -11.88 3.60
N LYS A 85 -25.63 -12.63 2.98
CA LYS A 85 -25.77 -14.09 3.20
C LYS A 85 -24.49 -14.87 2.96
N ASN A 86 -23.68 -14.45 1.96
CA ASN A 86 -22.42 -15.09 1.59
C ASN A 86 -21.18 -14.41 2.24
N GLU A 87 -21.37 -13.38 3.03
CA GLU A 87 -20.26 -12.71 3.71
C GLU A 87 -19.72 -13.58 4.84
N LYS A 88 -18.42 -13.71 4.89
CA LYS A 88 -17.73 -14.35 6.02
C LYS A 88 -17.52 -13.31 7.13
N THR A 89 -18.08 -13.59 8.31
CA THR A 89 -18.02 -12.72 9.48
C THR A 89 -17.55 -13.44 10.74
N VAL A 90 -17.19 -14.73 10.61
CA VAL A 90 -16.80 -15.59 11.72
C VAL A 90 -15.52 -16.35 11.40
N GLY A 91 -14.54 -16.30 12.30
CA GLY A 91 -13.27 -17.00 12.14
C GLY A 91 -12.44 -16.43 10.99
N ILE A 92 -11.80 -17.30 10.23
CA ILE A 92 -10.97 -16.89 9.09
C ILE A 92 -11.88 -16.42 7.95
N ILE A 93 -11.79 -15.13 7.63
CA ILE A 93 -12.59 -14.50 6.58
C ILE A 93 -11.83 -14.30 5.26
N GLU A 94 -10.50 -14.28 5.33
CA GLU A 94 -9.62 -14.14 4.16
C GLU A 94 -8.28 -14.84 4.44
N GLU A 95 -7.83 -15.63 3.51
CA GLU A 95 -6.46 -16.15 3.44
C GLU A 95 -5.82 -15.65 2.16
N ASN A 96 -4.80 -14.83 2.30
CA ASN A 96 -4.02 -14.35 1.19
C ASN A 96 -2.68 -15.10 1.17
N ILE A 97 -2.59 -16.09 0.26
CA ILE A 97 -1.39 -16.94 0.12
C ILE A 97 -0.24 -16.14 -0.49
N GLU A 98 -0.54 -15.20 -1.41
CA GLU A 98 0.49 -14.40 -2.09
C GLU A 98 1.17 -13.43 -1.13
N ASP A 99 0.41 -12.84 -0.21
CA ASP A 99 0.92 -11.88 0.76
C ASP A 99 1.18 -12.45 2.15
N ASP A 100 0.95 -13.75 2.33
CA ASP A 100 1.23 -14.50 3.56
C ASP A 100 0.54 -13.93 4.81
N TYR A 101 -0.73 -13.55 4.67
CA TYR A 101 -1.51 -13.13 5.80
C TYR A 101 -2.92 -13.76 5.85
N VAL A 102 -3.45 -13.82 7.05
CA VAL A 102 -4.80 -14.29 7.34
C VAL A 102 -5.57 -13.20 8.07
N LYS A 103 -6.82 -12.94 7.66
CA LYS A 103 -7.74 -12.06 8.37
C LYS A 103 -8.75 -12.90 9.16
N ILE A 104 -8.91 -12.57 10.42
CA ILE A 104 -9.79 -13.27 11.36
C ILE A 104 -10.81 -12.26 11.89
N ALA A 105 -12.10 -12.58 11.72
CA ALA A 105 -13.19 -11.77 12.22
C ALA A 105 -13.52 -12.10 13.67
N GLU A 106 -13.63 -11.06 14.48
CA GLU A 106 -14.15 -11.12 15.85
C GLU A 106 -15.33 -10.17 15.99
N PRO A 107 -16.37 -10.49 16.77
CA PRO A 107 -17.44 -9.54 17.05
C PRO A 107 -16.91 -8.30 17.78
N ILE A 108 -17.58 -7.19 17.61
CA ILE A 108 -17.31 -5.97 18.39
C ILE A 108 -17.73 -6.18 19.85
N GLY A 109 -18.88 -6.85 20.07
CA GLY A 109 -19.44 -7.13 21.38
C GLY A 109 -20.84 -6.58 21.55
N ILE A 110 -21.05 -5.65 22.49
CA ILE A 110 -22.34 -5.05 22.81
C ILE A 110 -22.51 -3.74 22.02
N ILE A 111 -23.60 -3.66 21.25
CA ILE A 111 -23.94 -2.49 20.45
C ILE A 111 -25.12 -1.74 21.09
N ALA A 112 -24.97 -0.44 21.31
CA ALA A 112 -26.10 0.44 21.61
C ALA A 112 -26.76 0.89 20.30
N GLY A 113 -27.95 0.39 20.02
CA GLY A 113 -28.72 0.69 18.81
C GLY A 113 -29.72 1.83 19.06
N VAL A 114 -29.53 3.00 18.46
CA VAL A 114 -30.51 4.10 18.56
C VAL A 114 -31.34 4.17 17.29
N THR A 115 -32.69 4.24 17.43
CA THR A 115 -33.61 4.22 16.28
C THR A 115 -34.39 5.52 16.17
N PRO A 116 -34.69 5.98 14.94
CA PRO A 116 -35.47 7.20 14.71
C PRO A 116 -36.99 6.93 14.74
N VAL A 117 -37.77 7.97 14.84
CA VAL A 117 -39.25 7.90 14.70
C VAL A 117 -39.70 7.71 13.24
N THR A 118 -38.87 8.10 12.27
CA THR A 118 -39.20 8.11 10.84
C THR A 118 -39.23 6.72 10.22
N ASN A 119 -38.31 5.84 10.63
CA ASN A 119 -38.15 4.50 10.10
C ASN A 119 -37.99 3.47 11.24
N PRO A 120 -38.96 3.38 12.17
CA PRO A 120 -38.72 2.65 13.41
C PRO A 120 -38.53 1.14 13.19
N THR A 121 -39.47 0.48 12.50
CA THR A 121 -39.45 -0.98 12.32
C THR A 121 -38.34 -1.44 11.40
N SER A 122 -38.17 -0.80 10.24
CA SER A 122 -37.12 -1.15 9.28
C SER A 122 -35.71 -0.93 9.83
N THR A 123 -35.49 0.10 10.65
CA THR A 123 -34.19 0.33 11.31
C THR A 123 -33.88 -0.75 12.34
N VAL A 124 -34.89 -1.18 13.11
CA VAL A 124 -34.73 -2.29 14.06
C VAL A 124 -34.37 -3.58 13.32
N MET A 125 -35.11 -3.90 12.24
CA MET A 125 -34.84 -5.08 11.41
C MET A 125 -33.40 -5.06 10.87
N PHE A 126 -33.03 -3.99 10.20
CA PHE A 126 -31.71 -3.81 9.63
C PHE A 126 -30.59 -3.99 10.66
N LYS A 127 -30.66 -3.21 11.75
CA LYS A 127 -29.61 -3.24 12.78
C LYS A 127 -29.52 -4.60 13.47
N SER A 128 -30.64 -5.26 13.72
CA SER A 128 -30.65 -6.59 14.32
C SER A 128 -30.02 -7.64 13.42
N ILE A 129 -30.32 -7.61 12.11
CA ILE A 129 -29.80 -8.58 11.14
C ILE A 129 -28.29 -8.45 10.96
N ILE A 130 -27.78 -7.22 10.78
CA ILE A 130 -26.32 -7.01 10.63
C ILE A 130 -25.56 -7.29 11.92
N SER A 131 -26.19 -7.02 13.10
CA SER A 131 -25.58 -7.36 14.41
C SER A 131 -25.50 -8.87 14.60
N ALA A 132 -26.58 -9.61 14.27
CA ALA A 132 -26.61 -11.07 14.34
C ALA A 132 -25.59 -11.70 13.39
N LYS A 133 -25.46 -11.20 12.14
CA LYS A 133 -24.47 -11.69 11.16
C LYS A 133 -23.03 -11.58 11.66
N SER A 134 -22.75 -10.58 12.48
CA SER A 134 -21.42 -10.32 13.06
C SER A 134 -21.28 -10.80 14.51
N ARG A 135 -22.22 -11.60 15.02
CA ARG A 135 -22.27 -12.16 16.39
C ARG A 135 -22.26 -11.11 17.49
N ASN A 136 -22.82 -9.93 17.23
CA ASN A 136 -22.96 -8.87 18.22
C ASN A 136 -24.32 -8.92 18.90
N VAL A 137 -24.35 -8.56 20.17
CA VAL A 137 -25.59 -8.29 20.90
C VAL A 137 -25.95 -6.84 20.74
N ILE A 138 -27.24 -6.56 20.48
CA ILE A 138 -27.71 -5.19 20.36
C ILE A 138 -28.73 -4.86 21.45
N ILE A 139 -28.53 -3.70 22.09
CA ILE A 139 -29.46 -3.10 23.05
C ILE A 139 -30.05 -1.85 22.41
N PHE A 140 -31.33 -1.81 22.18
CA PHE A 140 -31.99 -0.67 21.54
C PHE A 140 -32.44 0.39 22.53
N GLY A 141 -32.20 1.67 22.20
CA GLY A 141 -32.91 2.85 22.68
C GLY A 141 -33.88 3.30 21.61
N PHE A 142 -35.16 2.94 21.73
CA PHE A 142 -36.19 3.33 20.78
C PHE A 142 -36.61 4.79 20.98
N HIS A 143 -37.09 5.40 19.90
CA HIS A 143 -37.71 6.73 20.03
C HIS A 143 -39.03 6.62 20.81
N PRO A 144 -39.31 7.46 21.81
CA PRO A 144 -40.54 7.34 22.65
C PRO A 144 -41.86 7.30 21.86
N SER A 145 -41.97 8.04 20.75
CA SER A 145 -43.13 8.07 19.87
C SER A 145 -43.22 6.89 18.90
N ALA A 146 -42.35 5.89 19.00
CA ALA A 146 -42.33 4.71 18.16
C ALA A 146 -41.88 3.47 18.95
N GLN A 147 -42.18 3.46 20.26
CA GLN A 147 -41.75 2.44 21.20
C GLN A 147 -42.44 1.09 20.91
N GLN A 148 -43.76 1.09 20.66
CA GLN A 148 -44.50 -0.16 20.52
C GLN A 148 -44.21 -0.89 19.22
N CYS A 149 -44.21 -0.19 18.09
CA CYS A 149 -43.88 -0.82 16.80
C CYS A 149 -42.42 -1.27 16.73
N SER A 150 -41.47 -0.51 17.30
CA SER A 150 -40.07 -0.89 17.39
C SER A 150 -39.84 -2.10 18.28
N LYS A 151 -40.47 -2.12 19.47
CA LYS A 151 -40.45 -3.26 20.41
C LYS A 151 -40.99 -4.51 19.74
N LYS A 152 -42.13 -4.40 19.06
CA LYS A 152 -42.77 -5.53 18.36
C LYS A 152 -41.88 -6.10 17.27
N ALA A 153 -41.22 -5.24 16.48
CA ALA A 153 -40.24 -5.68 15.49
C ALA A 153 -39.05 -6.40 16.15
N ALA A 154 -38.49 -5.87 17.24
CA ALA A 154 -37.41 -6.49 17.99
C ALA A 154 -37.81 -7.86 18.60
N GLU A 155 -39.06 -7.98 19.11
CA GLU A 155 -39.58 -9.24 19.64
C GLU A 155 -39.64 -10.31 18.57
N TYR A 156 -40.23 -10.06 17.41
CA TYR A 156 -40.33 -11.01 16.31
C TYR A 156 -38.94 -11.45 15.82
N LEU A 157 -38.00 -10.51 15.65
CA LEU A 157 -36.66 -10.84 15.23
C LEU A 157 -35.88 -11.67 16.26
N ARG A 158 -36.03 -11.35 17.56
CA ARG A 158 -35.43 -12.12 18.65
C ARG A 158 -36.00 -13.52 18.71
N GLU A 159 -37.32 -13.67 18.61
CA GLU A 159 -37.97 -14.99 18.59
C GLU A 159 -37.47 -15.84 17.43
N ALA A 160 -37.40 -15.27 16.21
CA ALA A 160 -36.87 -15.97 15.05
C ALA A 160 -35.39 -16.35 15.23
N ALA A 161 -34.59 -15.45 15.76
CA ALA A 161 -33.17 -15.68 16.03
C ALA A 161 -32.96 -16.80 17.08
N VAL A 162 -33.64 -16.72 18.20
CA VAL A 162 -33.54 -17.70 19.31
C VAL A 162 -34.00 -19.09 18.85
N LYS A 163 -35.13 -19.17 18.11
CA LYS A 163 -35.60 -20.40 17.51
C LYS A 163 -34.58 -21.03 16.56
N ALA A 164 -33.78 -20.23 15.90
CA ALA A 164 -32.69 -20.67 15.01
C ALA A 164 -31.39 -21.01 15.73
N GLY A 165 -31.28 -20.71 17.05
CA GLY A 165 -30.12 -21.06 17.89
C GLY A 165 -29.31 -19.86 18.39
N ALA A 166 -29.82 -18.65 18.26
CA ALA A 166 -29.18 -17.47 18.86
C ALA A 166 -29.33 -17.46 20.41
N PRO A 167 -28.46 -16.79 21.13
CA PRO A 167 -28.62 -16.55 22.56
C PRO A 167 -29.93 -15.83 22.87
N LYS A 168 -30.56 -16.18 24.02
CA LYS A 168 -31.87 -15.65 24.44
C LYS A 168 -31.93 -14.12 24.46
N ASP A 169 -30.87 -13.49 24.90
CA ASP A 169 -30.76 -12.03 25.07
C ASP A 169 -29.92 -11.39 23.93
N CYS A 170 -29.96 -11.95 22.72
CA CYS A 170 -29.22 -11.41 21.55
C CYS A 170 -29.70 -10.06 21.05
N ILE A 171 -30.97 -9.73 21.31
CA ILE A 171 -31.61 -8.44 21.02
C ILE A 171 -32.35 -8.00 22.29
N LEU A 172 -31.96 -6.85 22.81
CA LEU A 172 -32.51 -6.24 24.03
C LEU A 172 -32.97 -4.81 23.74
N TRP A 173 -33.74 -4.21 24.62
CA TRP A 173 -34.20 -2.81 24.51
C TRP A 173 -34.47 -2.22 25.88
N ILE A 174 -34.48 -0.87 25.92
CA ILE A 174 -34.87 -0.08 27.05
C ILE A 174 -36.40 -0.11 27.15
N GLU A 175 -36.97 -0.68 28.22
CA GLU A 175 -38.42 -0.79 28.41
C GLU A 175 -39.10 0.56 28.69
N GLU A 176 -38.43 1.44 29.45
CA GLU A 176 -38.92 2.80 29.73
C GLU A 176 -38.01 3.81 28.99
N PRO A 177 -38.34 4.18 27.73
CA PRO A 177 -37.45 4.99 26.90
C PRO A 177 -37.39 6.42 27.41
N SER A 178 -36.18 6.91 27.58
CA SER A 178 -35.90 8.31 27.87
C SER A 178 -34.57 8.74 27.30
N VAL A 179 -34.37 10.05 27.13
CA VAL A 179 -33.08 10.58 26.69
C VAL A 179 -31.96 10.23 27.68
N GLU A 180 -32.29 10.25 29.00
CA GLU A 180 -31.33 9.86 30.03
C GLU A 180 -30.93 8.38 29.92
N ALA A 181 -31.90 7.47 29.76
CA ALA A 181 -31.63 6.04 29.64
C ALA A 181 -30.79 5.73 28.40
N THR A 182 -31.10 6.34 27.26
CA THR A 182 -30.31 6.19 26.02
C THR A 182 -28.89 6.73 26.18
N ASN A 183 -28.73 7.88 26.82
CA ASN A 183 -27.38 8.44 27.09
C ASN A 183 -26.57 7.56 28.05
N ARG A 184 -27.19 7.03 29.10
CA ARG A 184 -26.54 6.08 30.03
C ARG A 184 -26.11 4.81 29.32
N LEU A 185 -26.96 4.25 28.43
CA LEU A 185 -26.59 3.09 27.63
C LEU A 185 -25.39 3.42 26.72
N MET A 186 -25.42 4.52 26.01
CA MET A 186 -24.31 4.91 25.11
C MET A 186 -22.99 5.14 25.86
N ASN A 187 -23.06 5.61 27.11
CA ASN A 187 -21.87 5.87 27.93
C ASN A 187 -21.46 4.69 28.84
N HIS A 188 -22.23 3.59 28.85
CA HIS A 188 -21.91 2.44 29.70
C HIS A 188 -20.56 1.82 29.35
N PRO A 189 -19.65 1.53 30.32
CA PRO A 189 -18.29 1.06 30.04
C PRO A 189 -18.24 -0.19 29.17
N ASP A 190 -19.16 -1.13 29.35
CA ASP A 190 -19.19 -2.40 28.64
C ASP A 190 -19.92 -2.37 27.28
N VAL A 191 -20.47 -1.22 26.86
CA VAL A 191 -20.93 -1.00 25.50
C VAL A 191 -19.72 -0.73 24.60
N ASN A 192 -19.59 -1.47 23.51
CA ASN A 192 -18.42 -1.45 22.66
C ASN A 192 -18.57 -0.53 21.43
N LEU A 193 -19.80 -0.40 20.92
CA LEU A 193 -20.09 0.42 19.74
C LEU A 193 -21.46 1.07 19.87
N ILE A 194 -21.60 2.27 19.36
CA ILE A 194 -22.89 2.95 19.21
C ILE A 194 -23.28 2.96 17.72
N LEU A 195 -24.45 2.41 17.40
CA LEU A 195 -25.03 2.42 16.06
C LEU A 195 -26.26 3.35 16.07
N ALA A 196 -26.03 4.65 15.80
CA ALA A 196 -27.02 5.69 15.97
C ALA A 196 -27.66 6.13 14.66
N THR A 197 -28.99 6.12 14.60
CA THR A 197 -29.78 6.78 13.56
C THR A 197 -30.78 7.73 14.24
N GLY A 198 -30.65 9.01 13.99
CA GLY A 198 -31.48 10.01 14.66
C GLY A 198 -31.13 11.44 14.25
N GLY A 199 -31.77 12.41 14.89
CA GLY A 199 -31.46 13.80 14.63
C GLY A 199 -30.06 14.22 15.07
N THR A 200 -29.60 15.38 14.60
CA THR A 200 -28.25 15.93 14.83
C THR A 200 -27.80 15.88 16.29
N GLY A 201 -28.69 16.19 17.23
CA GLY A 201 -28.37 16.17 18.67
C GLY A 201 -28.01 14.77 19.19
N MET A 202 -28.75 13.75 18.74
CA MET A 202 -28.50 12.35 19.14
C MET A 202 -27.20 11.82 18.53
N VAL A 203 -26.95 12.11 17.26
CA VAL A 203 -25.72 11.72 16.56
C VAL A 203 -24.51 12.40 17.21
N LYS A 204 -24.63 13.70 17.54
CA LYS A 204 -23.59 14.42 18.29
C LYS A 204 -23.33 13.81 19.66
N ALA A 205 -24.37 13.42 20.40
CA ALA A 205 -24.23 12.74 21.68
C ALA A 205 -23.51 11.40 21.54
N ALA A 206 -23.83 10.61 20.50
CA ALA A 206 -23.15 9.34 20.20
C ALA A 206 -21.65 9.54 19.97
N TYR A 207 -21.25 10.49 19.12
CA TYR A 207 -19.83 10.78 18.85
C TYR A 207 -19.10 11.43 20.04
N SER A 208 -19.82 12.11 20.92
CA SER A 208 -19.27 12.77 22.13
C SER A 208 -19.14 11.83 23.33
N SER A 209 -19.60 10.60 23.23
CA SER A 209 -19.57 9.62 24.32
C SER A 209 -18.18 9.06 24.63
N GLY A 210 -17.18 9.32 23.75
CA GLY A 210 -15.85 8.71 23.85
C GLY A 210 -15.78 7.25 23.40
N LYS A 211 -16.89 6.71 22.86
CA LYS A 211 -16.99 5.35 22.33
C LYS A 211 -16.92 5.35 20.80
N PRO A 212 -16.46 4.26 20.16
CA PRO A 212 -16.66 4.09 18.74
C PRO A 212 -18.14 4.23 18.38
N ALA A 213 -18.41 5.01 17.35
CA ALA A 213 -19.80 5.27 16.91
C ALA A 213 -19.89 5.23 15.39
N LEU A 214 -20.96 4.63 14.89
CA LEU A 214 -21.44 4.70 13.52
C LEU A 214 -22.77 5.45 13.55
N GLY A 215 -22.72 6.74 13.29
CA GLY A 215 -23.89 7.61 13.32
C GLY A 215 -24.12 8.27 11.98
N VAL A 216 -25.37 8.56 11.67
CA VAL A 216 -25.76 9.21 10.42
C VAL A 216 -26.36 10.58 10.74
N GLY A 217 -25.80 11.61 10.13
CA GLY A 217 -26.31 12.98 10.20
C GLY A 217 -27.52 13.23 9.27
N PRO A 218 -28.10 14.46 9.30
CA PRO A 218 -29.16 14.85 8.38
C PRO A 218 -28.70 14.83 6.93
N GLY A 219 -29.63 14.56 6.01
CA GLY A 219 -29.40 14.51 4.57
C GLY A 219 -29.99 15.72 3.86
N ASN A 220 -29.25 16.78 3.62
CA ASN A 220 -29.69 17.90 2.78
C ASN A 220 -29.28 17.68 1.31
N VAL A 221 -29.95 16.75 0.64
CA VAL A 221 -29.56 16.23 -0.67
C VAL A 221 -29.92 17.20 -1.80
N PRO A 222 -28.94 17.78 -2.52
CA PRO A 222 -29.17 18.53 -3.76
C PRO A 222 -29.32 17.59 -4.95
N CYS A 223 -30.24 17.93 -5.86
CA CYS A 223 -30.42 17.25 -7.14
C CYS A 223 -30.19 18.24 -8.28
N TYR A 224 -29.17 18.05 -9.09
CA TYR A 224 -28.92 18.87 -10.27
C TYR A 224 -29.50 18.23 -11.54
N ILE A 225 -30.34 18.96 -12.24
CA ILE A 225 -30.89 18.58 -13.55
C ILE A 225 -30.16 19.37 -14.63
N ASP A 226 -29.26 18.69 -15.31
CA ASP A 226 -28.48 19.26 -16.39
C ASP A 226 -29.34 19.42 -17.68
N ARG A 227 -28.94 20.31 -18.56
CA ARG A 227 -29.60 20.55 -19.86
C ARG A 227 -29.64 19.30 -20.76
N THR A 228 -28.77 18.34 -20.58
CA THR A 228 -28.71 17.08 -21.32
C THR A 228 -29.55 15.97 -20.70
N ALA A 229 -30.15 16.20 -19.52
CA ALA A 229 -30.91 15.20 -18.78
C ALA A 229 -32.12 14.66 -19.57
N LYS A 230 -32.44 13.39 -19.36
CA LYS A 230 -33.69 12.77 -19.83
C LYS A 230 -34.86 13.25 -18.98
N LEU A 231 -35.43 14.41 -19.28
CA LEU A 231 -36.38 15.13 -18.41
C LEU A 231 -37.51 14.28 -17.89
N LYS A 232 -38.17 13.46 -18.72
CA LYS A 232 -39.28 12.61 -18.29
C LYS A 232 -38.87 11.60 -17.23
N THR A 233 -37.69 10.97 -17.42
CA THR A 233 -37.13 10.03 -16.45
C THR A 233 -36.74 10.76 -15.17
N SER A 234 -36.03 11.89 -15.31
CA SER A 234 -35.56 12.68 -14.17
C SER A 234 -36.72 13.20 -13.29
N VAL A 235 -37.85 13.61 -13.92
CA VAL A 235 -39.05 14.00 -13.18
C VAL A 235 -39.68 12.82 -12.45
N ASN A 236 -39.79 11.66 -13.12
CA ASN A 236 -40.32 10.46 -12.48
C ASN A 236 -39.44 10.03 -11.29
N ASP A 237 -38.14 10.00 -11.44
CA ASP A 237 -37.20 9.64 -10.40
C ASP A 237 -37.28 10.61 -9.20
N LEU A 238 -37.30 11.90 -9.47
CA LEU A 238 -37.42 12.93 -8.44
C LEU A 238 -38.78 12.84 -7.70
N ALA A 239 -39.88 12.69 -8.45
CA ALA A 239 -41.21 12.59 -7.86
C ALA A 239 -41.37 11.30 -7.02
N LEU A 240 -40.94 10.17 -7.55
CA LEU A 240 -40.87 8.87 -6.84
C LEU A 240 -40.07 9.00 -5.55
N SER A 241 -38.86 9.50 -5.65
CA SER A 241 -37.93 9.60 -4.52
C SER A 241 -38.49 10.54 -3.42
N LYS A 242 -39.03 11.70 -3.83
CA LYS A 242 -39.48 12.71 -2.89
C LYS A 242 -40.85 12.39 -2.24
N SER A 243 -41.72 11.64 -2.92
CA SER A 243 -43.02 11.21 -2.36
C SER A 243 -42.92 9.92 -1.54
N PHE A 244 -41.89 9.10 -1.74
CA PHE A 244 -41.74 7.82 -1.05
C PHE A 244 -41.77 8.00 0.48
N ASP A 245 -42.71 7.32 1.12
CA ASP A 245 -42.99 7.40 2.56
C ASP A 245 -43.10 8.86 3.06
N ASN A 246 -43.73 9.71 2.28
CA ASN A 246 -43.81 11.15 2.52
C ASN A 246 -42.43 11.80 2.76
N GLY A 247 -41.44 11.44 1.99
CA GLY A 247 -40.09 12.07 2.01
C GLY A 247 -39.26 11.75 3.25
N MET A 248 -39.53 10.65 3.94
CA MET A 248 -38.83 10.27 5.19
C MET A 248 -37.58 9.43 5.01
N ILE A 249 -37.06 9.25 3.82
CA ILE A 249 -35.71 8.72 3.64
C ILE A 249 -34.72 9.88 3.69
N CYS A 250 -33.66 9.78 4.50
CA CYS A 250 -32.63 10.83 4.64
C CYS A 250 -31.85 11.09 3.32
N ALA A 251 -31.84 10.13 2.41
CA ALA A 251 -31.29 10.30 1.07
C ALA A 251 -32.25 10.96 0.07
N SER A 252 -33.52 11.27 0.47
CA SER A 252 -34.48 11.95 -0.39
C SER A 252 -34.01 13.37 -0.75
N GLU A 253 -34.24 13.78 -1.97
CA GLU A 253 -33.89 15.11 -2.48
C GLU A 253 -34.57 16.19 -1.65
N GLN A 254 -33.81 17.19 -1.23
CA GLN A 254 -34.33 18.32 -0.48
C GLN A 254 -34.43 19.57 -1.35
N SER A 255 -33.60 19.66 -2.37
CA SER A 255 -33.57 20.77 -3.31
C SER A 255 -33.30 20.25 -4.72
N VAL A 256 -33.96 20.82 -5.71
CA VAL A 256 -33.68 20.60 -7.14
C VAL A 256 -33.15 21.87 -7.77
N LEU A 257 -32.07 21.73 -8.53
CA LEU A 257 -31.36 22.77 -9.25
C LEU A 257 -31.50 22.47 -10.75
N VAL A 258 -32.27 23.25 -11.48
CA VAL A 258 -32.62 22.98 -12.86
C VAL A 258 -31.96 23.97 -13.80
N ASP A 259 -31.28 23.48 -14.83
CA ASP A 259 -30.65 24.31 -15.84
C ASP A 259 -31.71 25.17 -16.57
N GLU A 260 -31.43 26.47 -16.74
CA GLU A 260 -32.36 27.42 -17.37
C GLU A 260 -32.77 27.03 -18.79
N ALA A 261 -31.94 26.22 -19.48
CA ALA A 261 -32.27 25.77 -20.81
C ALA A 261 -33.46 24.79 -20.85
N VAL A 262 -33.73 24.07 -19.75
CA VAL A 262 -34.75 23.02 -19.68
C VAL A 262 -35.82 23.25 -18.60
N TYR A 263 -35.71 24.28 -17.78
CA TYR A 263 -36.59 24.44 -16.59
C TYR A 263 -38.08 24.50 -16.90
N LYS A 264 -38.50 25.15 -18.02
CA LYS A 264 -39.92 25.24 -18.37
C LYS A 264 -40.51 23.87 -18.68
N GLU A 265 -39.82 23.09 -19.51
CA GLU A 265 -40.27 21.74 -19.85
C GLU A 265 -40.28 20.85 -18.60
N PHE A 266 -39.24 20.96 -17.79
CA PHE A 266 -39.10 20.19 -16.53
C PHE A 266 -40.25 20.54 -15.56
N GLU A 267 -40.57 21.79 -15.39
CA GLU A 267 -41.67 22.26 -14.57
C GLU A 267 -43.04 21.75 -15.03
N ASP A 268 -43.31 21.82 -16.38
CA ASP A 268 -44.53 21.30 -16.96
C ASP A 268 -44.67 19.78 -16.78
N LEU A 269 -43.58 19.07 -16.85
CA LEU A 269 -43.54 17.61 -16.56
C LEU A 269 -43.77 17.32 -15.08
N MET A 270 -43.17 18.12 -14.17
CA MET A 270 -43.40 17.98 -12.74
C MET A 270 -44.89 18.23 -12.37
N LYS A 271 -45.56 19.25 -12.96
CA LYS A 271 -46.99 19.48 -12.76
C LYS A 271 -47.82 18.29 -13.21
N LYS A 272 -47.48 17.71 -14.37
CA LYS A 272 -48.13 16.48 -14.90
C LYS A 272 -47.91 15.26 -14.01
N ALA A 273 -46.78 15.20 -13.30
CA ALA A 273 -46.47 14.16 -12.35
C ALA A 273 -47.11 14.35 -10.94
N GLY A 274 -47.97 15.37 -10.77
CA GLY A 274 -48.68 15.65 -9.52
C GLY A 274 -47.90 16.54 -8.55
N CYS A 275 -46.90 17.29 -9.01
CA CYS A 275 -46.21 18.26 -8.19
C CYS A 275 -46.97 19.62 -8.22
N TYR A 276 -47.19 20.20 -7.04
CA TYR A 276 -47.87 21.48 -6.88
C TYR A 276 -46.84 22.58 -6.63
N PHE A 277 -46.78 23.58 -7.50
CA PHE A 277 -45.91 24.74 -7.35
C PHE A 277 -46.60 25.79 -6.52
N VAL A 278 -46.06 26.03 -5.32
CA VAL A 278 -46.59 26.92 -4.28
C VAL A 278 -46.42 28.38 -4.72
N SER A 279 -47.49 29.18 -4.65
CA SER A 279 -47.43 30.61 -4.92
C SER A 279 -46.63 31.36 -3.85
N PRO A 280 -46.19 32.62 -4.09
CA PRO A 280 -45.46 33.41 -3.09
C PRO A 280 -46.23 33.60 -1.78
N GLU A 281 -47.54 33.74 -1.84
CA GLU A 281 -48.40 33.91 -0.66
C GLU A 281 -48.52 32.59 0.13
N GLU A 282 -48.70 31.50 -0.54
CA GLU A 282 -48.73 30.15 0.04
C GLU A 282 -47.38 29.75 0.64
N LYS A 283 -46.26 30.20 0.04
CA LYS A 283 -44.91 29.98 0.56
C LYS A 283 -44.74 30.57 1.96
N GLU A 284 -45.20 31.80 2.21
CA GLU A 284 -45.08 32.40 3.54
C GLU A 284 -45.92 31.64 4.55
N LYS A 285 -47.16 31.24 4.20
CA LYS A 285 -48.00 30.42 5.09
C LYS A 285 -47.36 29.05 5.38
N LEU A 286 -46.77 28.44 4.37
CA LEU A 286 -46.08 27.17 4.48
C LEU A 286 -44.84 27.29 5.40
N LYS A 287 -44.08 28.38 5.27
CA LYS A 287 -42.93 28.69 6.10
C LYS A 287 -43.27 28.80 7.58
N GLU A 288 -44.37 29.47 7.94
CA GLU A 288 -44.83 29.61 9.32
C GLU A 288 -45.25 28.28 9.95
N VAL A 289 -45.85 27.39 9.18
CA VAL A 289 -46.34 26.09 9.67
C VAL A 289 -45.17 25.09 9.76
N MET A 290 -44.22 25.14 8.83
CA MET A 290 -43.13 24.17 8.78
C MET A 290 -41.99 24.51 9.74
N PHE A 291 -41.69 25.79 9.98
CA PHE A 291 -40.48 26.20 10.70
C PHE A 291 -40.80 27.06 11.93
N ASN A 292 -40.03 26.85 12.99
CA ASN A 292 -40.14 27.68 14.20
C ASN A 292 -39.14 28.84 14.14
N LYS A 293 -39.64 30.05 13.92
CA LYS A 293 -38.83 31.26 13.81
C LYS A 293 -38.01 31.56 15.08
N GLU A 294 -38.64 31.36 16.27
CA GLU A 294 -37.99 31.62 17.56
C GLU A 294 -36.81 30.69 17.82
N LYS A 295 -36.80 29.50 17.19
CA LYS A 295 -35.73 28.50 17.27
C LYS A 295 -34.86 28.51 16.02
N GLY A 296 -34.64 29.67 15.39
CA GLY A 296 -33.76 29.79 14.21
C GLY A 296 -34.27 29.02 13.00
N TYR A 297 -35.56 29.00 12.77
CA TYR A 297 -36.22 28.24 11.69
C TYR A 297 -35.94 26.74 11.76
N ALA A 298 -35.89 26.16 12.95
CA ALA A 298 -35.88 24.71 13.11
C ALA A 298 -37.18 24.10 12.59
N LEU A 299 -37.07 22.94 11.90
CA LEU A 299 -38.25 22.21 11.40
C LEU A 299 -39.14 21.79 12.58
N GLN A 300 -40.45 22.03 12.46
CA GLN A 300 -41.42 21.63 13.48
C GLN A 300 -41.60 20.11 13.48
N SER A 301 -41.58 19.49 14.66
CA SER A 301 -41.61 18.04 14.85
C SER A 301 -42.85 17.36 14.28
N LYS A 302 -43.94 18.09 14.06
CA LYS A 302 -45.21 17.57 13.50
C LYS A 302 -45.18 17.40 11.98
N ILE A 303 -44.20 17.99 11.26
CA ILE A 303 -44.13 18.05 9.78
C ILE A 303 -43.55 16.78 9.15
N PRO A 304 -42.45 16.18 9.66
CA PRO A 304 -41.88 15.01 9.03
C PRO A 304 -42.90 13.89 8.81
N GLY A 305 -42.93 13.35 7.57
CA GLY A 305 -43.81 12.24 7.20
C GLY A 305 -45.28 12.56 6.98
N GLN A 306 -45.67 13.83 7.00
CA GLN A 306 -47.03 14.27 6.65
C GLN A 306 -47.23 14.34 5.14
N SER A 307 -48.42 14.05 4.63
CA SER A 307 -48.75 14.18 3.22
C SER A 307 -48.74 15.63 2.75
N PRO A 308 -48.50 15.90 1.43
CA PRO A 308 -48.60 17.26 0.89
C PRO A 308 -49.91 17.94 1.18
N TYR A 309 -51.02 17.22 1.05
CA TYR A 309 -52.37 17.69 1.36
C TYR A 309 -52.49 18.10 2.82
N SER A 310 -52.03 17.27 3.75
CA SER A 310 -52.07 17.59 5.19
C SER A 310 -51.24 18.83 5.53
N ILE A 311 -50.04 18.99 4.94
CA ILE A 311 -49.17 20.14 5.17
C ILE A 311 -49.80 21.42 4.61
N ALA A 312 -50.34 21.39 3.39
CA ALA A 312 -51.03 22.52 2.77
C ALA A 312 -52.25 22.95 3.58
N LYS A 313 -53.10 22.00 4.03
CA LYS A 313 -54.26 22.27 4.89
C LYS A 313 -53.86 22.90 6.22
N GLN A 314 -52.79 22.44 6.86
CA GLN A 314 -52.25 23.06 8.07
C GLN A 314 -51.75 24.48 7.79
N ALA A 315 -51.23 24.76 6.60
CA ALA A 315 -50.79 26.09 6.18
C ALA A 315 -51.91 26.98 5.67
N GLY A 316 -53.16 26.49 5.61
CA GLY A 316 -54.34 27.26 5.27
C GLY A 316 -54.47 27.58 3.76
N PHE A 317 -54.06 26.64 2.91
CA PHE A 317 -54.34 26.66 1.48
C PHE A 317 -54.69 25.24 0.97
N GLU A 318 -55.40 25.21 -0.16
CA GLU A 318 -55.88 23.96 -0.74
C GLU A 318 -55.00 23.48 -1.89
N VAL A 319 -54.81 22.15 -1.94
CA VAL A 319 -54.18 21.46 -3.04
C VAL A 319 -54.98 20.21 -3.39
N PRO A 320 -54.88 19.66 -4.59
CA PRO A 320 -55.48 18.36 -4.92
C PRO A 320 -55.07 17.27 -3.91
N GLU A 321 -55.98 16.39 -3.52
CA GLU A 321 -55.68 15.30 -2.57
C GLU A 321 -54.59 14.34 -3.06
N ASP A 322 -54.50 14.19 -4.37
CA ASP A 322 -53.50 13.34 -5.04
C ASP A 322 -52.16 14.03 -5.27
N THR A 323 -51.95 15.25 -4.78
CA THR A 323 -50.69 15.96 -4.84
C THR A 323 -49.55 15.13 -4.26
N LYS A 324 -48.45 14.98 -5.04
CA LYS A 324 -47.29 14.16 -4.66
C LYS A 324 -46.22 14.97 -3.92
N VAL A 325 -45.92 16.19 -4.38
CA VAL A 325 -44.86 17.04 -3.85
C VAL A 325 -45.30 18.50 -3.89
N LEU A 326 -45.07 19.24 -2.81
CA LEU A 326 -45.15 20.72 -2.79
C LEU A 326 -43.81 21.29 -3.22
N VAL A 327 -43.76 22.08 -4.26
CA VAL A 327 -42.57 22.67 -4.84
C VAL A 327 -42.52 24.16 -4.49
N VAL A 328 -41.44 24.58 -3.86
CA VAL A 328 -41.24 25.95 -3.40
C VAL A 328 -40.09 26.60 -4.14
N TYR A 329 -40.34 27.66 -4.89
CA TYR A 329 -39.25 28.44 -5.48
C TYR A 329 -38.39 29.09 -4.39
N GLU A 330 -37.08 28.92 -4.49
CA GLU A 330 -36.14 29.52 -3.53
C GLU A 330 -35.01 30.26 -4.29
N GLU A 331 -34.59 31.38 -3.73
CA GLU A 331 -33.56 32.22 -4.34
C GLU A 331 -32.22 32.06 -3.67
N GLY A 332 -32.22 31.85 -2.35
CA GLY A 332 -31.01 31.79 -1.52
C GLY A 332 -30.88 30.46 -0.75
N ILE A 333 -29.75 30.36 -0.07
CA ILE A 333 -29.38 29.21 0.77
C ILE A 333 -28.93 29.74 2.13
N GLY A 334 -29.39 29.15 3.20
CA GLY A 334 -29.00 29.51 4.56
C GLY A 334 -30.15 29.74 5.51
N PRO A 335 -29.93 30.33 6.70
CA PRO A 335 -30.92 30.46 7.75
C PRO A 335 -32.17 31.28 7.34
N GLU A 336 -32.02 32.28 6.49
CA GLU A 336 -33.13 33.12 6.00
C GLU A 336 -33.98 32.39 4.97
N TYR A 337 -33.46 31.31 4.38
CA TYR A 337 -34.11 30.46 3.38
C TYR A 337 -34.33 29.05 3.92
N PRO A 338 -35.28 28.86 4.88
CA PRO A 338 -35.40 27.61 5.62
C PRO A 338 -35.77 26.40 4.76
N PHE A 339 -36.40 26.60 3.58
CA PHE A 339 -36.64 25.52 2.63
C PHE A 339 -35.36 24.96 2.00
N SER A 340 -34.21 25.63 2.14
CA SER A 340 -32.89 25.13 1.71
C SER A 340 -32.30 24.06 2.63
N LYS A 341 -32.99 23.68 3.72
CA LYS A 341 -32.57 22.63 4.67
C LYS A 341 -33.34 21.34 4.48
N GLU A 342 -32.91 20.29 5.20
CA GLU A 342 -33.64 19.02 5.29
C GLU A 342 -35.03 19.22 5.87
N LYS A 343 -36.03 18.62 5.23
CA LYS A 343 -37.45 18.77 5.61
C LYS A 343 -38.15 17.47 5.99
N LEU A 344 -37.58 16.30 5.63
CA LEU A 344 -38.15 14.96 5.85
C LEU A 344 -39.66 14.87 5.55
N SER A 345 -40.06 15.54 4.49
CA SER A 345 -41.45 15.71 4.05
C SER A 345 -41.48 15.90 2.53
N PRO A 346 -42.60 15.69 1.85
CA PRO A 346 -42.72 15.86 0.41
C PRO A 346 -42.82 17.35 0.00
N VAL A 347 -41.89 18.16 0.53
CA VAL A 347 -41.67 19.58 0.19
C VAL A 347 -40.28 19.73 -0.40
N LEU A 348 -40.18 20.29 -1.60
CA LEU A 348 -38.98 20.41 -2.39
C LEU A 348 -38.66 21.89 -2.68
N ALA A 349 -37.44 22.34 -2.38
CA ALA A 349 -36.96 23.63 -2.82
C ALA A 349 -36.56 23.57 -4.30
N TYR A 350 -36.93 24.55 -5.09
CA TYR A 350 -36.68 24.60 -6.53
C TYR A 350 -35.86 25.84 -6.89
N TYR A 351 -34.75 25.61 -7.57
CA TYR A 351 -33.82 26.64 -8.03
C TYR A 351 -33.63 26.55 -9.55
N ILE A 352 -33.59 27.70 -10.21
CA ILE A 352 -33.15 27.79 -11.61
C ILE A 352 -31.69 28.22 -11.59
N VAL A 353 -30.86 27.53 -12.39
CA VAL A 353 -29.42 27.79 -12.51
C VAL A 353 -29.06 28.01 -13.98
N LYS A 354 -28.11 28.89 -14.24
CA LYS A 354 -27.75 29.31 -15.62
C LYS A 354 -27.03 28.23 -16.41
N ASN A 355 -26.26 27.39 -15.72
CA ASN A 355 -25.43 26.37 -16.33
C ASN A 355 -24.91 25.38 -15.26
N SER A 356 -24.17 24.35 -15.71
CA SER A 356 -23.58 23.32 -14.84
C SER A 356 -22.68 23.89 -13.74
N LYS A 357 -21.90 24.93 -14.04
CA LYS A 357 -21.01 25.55 -13.05
C LYS A 357 -21.79 26.13 -11.88
N GLU A 358 -22.83 26.92 -12.13
CA GLU A 358 -23.71 27.49 -11.09
C GLU A 358 -24.49 26.39 -10.36
N GLY A 359 -24.95 25.35 -11.11
CA GLY A 359 -25.62 24.18 -10.53
C GLY A 359 -24.76 23.45 -9.51
N ILE A 360 -23.51 23.19 -9.85
CA ILE A 360 -22.53 22.54 -8.99
C ILE A 360 -22.23 23.43 -7.77
N GLU A 361 -21.96 24.72 -7.96
CA GLU A 361 -21.69 25.67 -6.87
C GLU A 361 -22.86 25.79 -5.86
N LYS A 362 -24.10 25.78 -6.35
CA LYS A 362 -25.29 25.77 -5.48
C LYS A 362 -25.45 24.43 -4.76
N ALA A 363 -25.16 23.30 -5.42
CA ALA A 363 -25.20 21.98 -4.80
C ALA A 363 -24.18 21.89 -3.64
N GLU A 364 -22.96 22.40 -3.83
CA GLU A 364 -21.96 22.51 -2.76
C GLU A 364 -22.48 23.31 -1.56
N LYS A 365 -23.05 24.49 -1.81
CA LYS A 365 -23.61 25.34 -0.74
C LYS A 365 -24.79 24.69 -0.01
N LEU A 366 -25.66 23.97 -0.72
CA LEU A 366 -26.76 23.22 -0.10
C LEU A 366 -26.23 22.11 0.82
N LEU A 367 -25.18 21.38 0.42
CA LEU A 367 -24.55 20.40 1.28
C LEU A 367 -23.93 21.05 2.52
N GLU A 368 -23.25 22.17 2.35
CA GLU A 368 -22.67 22.94 3.47
C GLU A 368 -23.74 23.45 4.46
N ASN A 369 -24.96 23.71 3.98
CA ASN A 369 -26.09 24.16 4.81
C ASN A 369 -26.74 23.04 5.66
N GLY A 370 -26.12 21.82 5.73
CA GLY A 370 -26.58 20.78 6.66
C GLY A 370 -26.58 19.34 6.14
N GLY A 371 -25.95 19.06 5.01
CA GLY A 371 -25.93 17.72 4.40
C GLY A 371 -24.56 17.19 4.02
N LEU A 372 -23.49 17.77 4.56
CA LEU A 372 -22.11 17.38 4.23
C LEU A 372 -21.89 15.88 4.42
N GLY A 373 -21.33 15.29 3.40
CA GLY A 373 -20.95 13.87 3.38
C GLY A 373 -22.09 12.90 3.12
N HIS A 374 -23.37 13.34 3.07
CA HIS A 374 -24.48 12.41 2.94
C HIS A 374 -24.65 11.92 1.49
N SER A 375 -25.43 12.57 0.67
CA SER A 375 -25.73 12.19 -0.71
C SER A 375 -25.93 13.41 -1.60
N ALA A 376 -25.67 13.27 -2.89
CA ALA A 376 -25.94 14.27 -3.91
C ALA A 376 -26.38 13.60 -5.21
N VAL A 377 -27.23 14.24 -5.99
CA VAL A 377 -27.84 13.67 -7.20
C VAL A 377 -27.53 14.54 -8.41
N ILE A 378 -27.28 13.89 -9.54
CA ILE A 378 -27.23 14.55 -10.83
C ILE A 378 -27.98 13.73 -11.87
N HIS A 379 -28.80 14.43 -12.67
CA HIS A 379 -29.38 13.90 -13.91
C HIS A 379 -28.71 14.60 -15.09
N SER A 380 -27.95 13.88 -15.87
CA SER A 380 -27.19 14.36 -17.03
C SER A 380 -26.83 13.21 -17.94
N GLU A 381 -26.67 13.48 -19.24
CA GLU A 381 -26.07 12.58 -20.22
C GLU A 381 -24.66 13.06 -20.61
N ASP A 382 -24.18 14.16 -20.03
CA ASP A 382 -22.84 14.67 -20.26
C ASP A 382 -21.86 14.12 -19.19
N GLU A 383 -21.01 13.20 -19.60
CA GLU A 383 -20.03 12.53 -18.75
C GLU A 383 -19.03 13.50 -18.08
N GLU A 384 -18.66 14.59 -18.75
CA GLU A 384 -17.73 15.57 -18.17
C GLU A 384 -18.39 16.35 -17.01
N THR A 385 -19.66 16.75 -17.21
CA THR A 385 -20.45 17.38 -16.15
C THR A 385 -20.69 16.42 -14.98
N ILE A 386 -20.96 15.13 -15.23
CA ILE A 386 -21.14 14.11 -14.19
C ILE A 386 -19.85 13.95 -13.37
N LYS A 387 -18.70 13.84 -14.05
CA LYS A 387 -17.39 13.72 -13.36
C LYS A 387 -17.02 14.98 -12.58
N GLU A 388 -17.27 16.16 -13.15
CA GLU A 388 -17.01 17.42 -12.45
C GLU A 388 -17.88 17.56 -11.20
N TYR A 389 -19.18 17.25 -11.29
CA TYR A 389 -20.09 17.19 -10.17
C TYR A 389 -19.56 16.25 -9.08
N GLY A 390 -19.20 15.02 -9.48
CA GLY A 390 -18.68 13.99 -8.56
C GLY A 390 -17.40 14.38 -7.84
N LYS A 391 -16.51 15.13 -8.51
CA LYS A 391 -15.24 15.60 -7.92
C LYS A 391 -15.44 16.75 -6.92
N ARG A 392 -16.41 17.61 -7.16
CA ARG A 392 -16.59 18.84 -6.39
C ARG A 392 -17.51 18.71 -5.20
N VAL A 393 -18.65 18.00 -5.33
CA VAL A 393 -19.62 17.89 -4.24
C VAL A 393 -19.12 17.01 -3.11
N LYS A 394 -19.17 17.51 -1.88
CA LYS A 394 -18.72 16.79 -0.68
C LYS A 394 -19.82 15.87 -0.15
N ALA A 395 -20.12 14.80 -0.89
CA ALA A 395 -21.04 13.74 -0.52
C ALA A 395 -20.40 12.38 -0.68
N SER A 396 -20.71 11.42 0.18
CA SER A 396 -20.17 10.05 0.12
C SER A 396 -20.87 9.21 -0.97
N ARG A 397 -22.07 9.61 -1.37
CA ARG A 397 -22.87 8.94 -2.42
C ARG A 397 -23.25 9.95 -3.49
N ILE A 398 -22.68 9.76 -4.68
CA ILE A 398 -23.05 10.51 -5.87
C ILE A 398 -23.98 9.62 -6.69
N ILE A 399 -25.21 10.08 -6.89
CA ILE A 399 -26.30 9.32 -7.49
C ILE A 399 -26.57 9.89 -8.87
N VAL A 400 -26.45 9.10 -9.89
CA VAL A 400 -26.51 9.53 -11.28
C VAL A 400 -27.71 8.89 -11.97
N ASN A 401 -28.63 9.71 -12.53
CA ASN A 401 -29.79 9.29 -13.32
C ASN A 401 -30.67 8.22 -12.63
N GLN A 402 -30.98 8.41 -11.36
CA GLN A 402 -31.81 7.50 -10.58
C GLN A 402 -32.44 8.21 -9.36
N PRO A 403 -33.53 7.68 -8.79
CA PRO A 403 -34.18 8.26 -7.60
C PRO A 403 -33.27 8.14 -6.37
N SER A 404 -33.03 9.23 -5.66
CA SER A 404 -32.07 9.28 -4.56
C SER A 404 -32.48 8.46 -3.34
N SER A 405 -33.75 8.41 -2.98
CA SER A 405 -34.22 7.64 -1.83
C SER A 405 -33.83 6.17 -1.93
N GLN A 406 -34.03 5.57 -3.09
CA GLN A 406 -33.71 4.17 -3.37
C GLN A 406 -32.26 3.97 -3.77
N GLY A 407 -31.69 4.90 -4.56
CA GLY A 407 -30.28 4.83 -4.97
C GLY A 407 -29.31 5.03 -3.80
N GLY A 408 -29.64 5.89 -2.85
CA GLY A 408 -28.79 6.14 -1.68
C GLY A 408 -28.73 4.97 -0.69
N ILE A 409 -29.84 4.25 -0.51
CA ILE A 409 -29.85 3.05 0.34
C ILE A 409 -29.20 1.83 -0.31
N GLY A 410 -28.97 1.85 -1.63
CA GLY A 410 -28.23 0.86 -2.38
C GLY A 410 -29.04 -0.33 -2.91
N ASP A 411 -28.42 -1.12 -3.77
CA ASP A 411 -28.87 -2.39 -4.35
C ASP A 411 -30.07 -2.33 -5.34
N ILE A 412 -30.95 -1.38 -5.21
CA ILE A 412 -32.16 -1.29 -6.06
C ILE A 412 -31.82 -0.75 -7.46
N TYR A 413 -31.08 0.33 -7.53
CA TYR A 413 -30.73 1.03 -8.78
C TYR A 413 -29.24 1.02 -9.09
N ASN A 414 -28.39 0.61 -8.16
CA ASN A 414 -26.93 0.61 -8.31
C ASN A 414 -26.29 -0.49 -7.45
N ALA A 415 -24.99 -0.65 -7.54
CA ALA A 415 -24.23 -1.66 -6.80
C ALA A 415 -23.74 -1.19 -5.41
N PHE A 416 -24.31 -0.12 -4.86
CA PHE A 416 -23.96 0.26 -3.48
C PHE A 416 -24.47 -0.78 -2.49
N THR A 417 -23.69 -0.99 -1.44
CA THR A 417 -24.10 -1.90 -0.36
C THR A 417 -25.46 -1.45 0.22
N PRO A 418 -26.49 -2.31 0.27
CA PRO A 418 -27.78 -1.93 0.84
C PRO A 418 -27.66 -1.66 2.33
N SER A 419 -28.19 -0.52 2.76
CA SER A 419 -28.10 -0.06 4.15
C SER A 419 -29.18 0.96 4.51
N LEU A 420 -29.55 0.96 5.79
CA LEU A 420 -30.35 2.03 6.40
C LEU A 420 -29.52 2.91 7.36
N THR A 421 -28.17 2.79 7.30
CA THR A 421 -27.23 3.63 8.02
C THR A 421 -26.15 4.12 7.04
N LEU A 422 -26.34 5.35 6.56
CA LEU A 422 -25.57 5.93 5.46
C LEU A 422 -24.46 6.84 6.00
N GLY A 423 -23.23 6.33 6.13
CA GLY A 423 -22.12 7.10 6.67
C GLY A 423 -21.81 8.36 5.85
N CYS A 424 -21.44 9.43 6.54
CA CYS A 424 -21.15 10.73 5.93
C CYS A 424 -19.67 11.10 5.95
N GLY A 425 -18.81 10.21 6.45
CA GLY A 425 -17.38 10.44 6.56
C GLY A 425 -17.01 11.69 7.37
N THR A 426 -15.75 12.07 7.29
CA THR A 426 -15.26 13.27 7.99
C THR A 426 -15.94 14.56 7.52
N PHE A 427 -16.46 14.61 6.30
CA PHE A 427 -17.26 15.73 5.80
C PHE A 427 -18.49 16.00 6.69
N GLY A 428 -19.17 14.95 7.12
CA GLY A 428 -20.35 15.02 8.01
C GLY A 428 -20.03 14.77 9.48
N GLY A 429 -18.74 14.77 9.88
CA GLY A 429 -18.33 14.47 11.25
C GLY A 429 -18.59 13.03 11.66
N ASN A 430 -18.54 12.09 10.71
CA ASN A 430 -18.75 10.66 10.93
C ASN A 430 -17.45 9.86 10.78
N SER A 431 -17.43 8.65 11.34
CA SER A 431 -16.26 7.75 11.30
C SER A 431 -16.17 6.87 10.03
N THR A 432 -17.20 6.83 9.20
CA THR A 432 -17.21 6.09 7.93
C THR A 432 -17.95 6.83 6.83
N THR A 433 -17.52 6.60 5.57
CA THR A 433 -18.24 7.00 4.34
C THR A 433 -19.15 5.89 3.82
N ASP A 434 -19.06 4.69 4.39
CA ASP A 434 -19.73 3.51 3.87
C ASP A 434 -21.26 3.54 4.10
N ASN A 435 -21.94 2.81 3.25
CA ASN A 435 -23.22 2.23 3.61
C ASN A 435 -22.94 1.11 4.62
N VAL A 436 -23.28 1.33 5.89
CA VAL A 436 -22.93 0.43 6.99
C VAL A 436 -23.56 -0.95 6.78
N SER A 437 -22.77 -1.99 6.94
CA SER A 437 -23.18 -3.40 6.83
C SER A 437 -22.58 -4.26 7.94
N ALA A 438 -22.75 -5.57 7.89
CA ALA A 438 -22.14 -6.50 8.84
C ALA A 438 -20.61 -6.39 8.91
N LYS A 439 -19.95 -6.03 7.81
CA LYS A 439 -18.47 -5.83 7.75
C LYS A 439 -17.99 -4.68 8.65
N ASN A 440 -18.82 -3.68 8.87
CA ASN A 440 -18.48 -2.57 9.75
C ASN A 440 -18.67 -2.92 11.24
N LEU A 441 -19.24 -4.09 11.54
CA LEU A 441 -19.55 -4.56 12.89
C LEU A 441 -18.65 -5.74 13.32
N ILE A 442 -17.50 -5.89 12.73
CA ILE A 442 -16.48 -6.87 13.13
C ILE A 442 -15.14 -6.19 13.40
N ASN A 443 -14.40 -6.71 14.36
CA ASN A 443 -13.00 -6.46 14.51
C ASN A 443 -12.21 -7.44 13.62
N VAL A 444 -11.29 -6.93 12.82
CA VAL A 444 -10.46 -7.77 11.95
C VAL A 444 -9.06 -7.87 12.53
N LYS A 445 -8.71 -9.06 13.03
CA LYS A 445 -7.33 -9.40 13.43
C LYS A 445 -6.56 -9.84 12.19
N LYS A 446 -5.31 -9.39 12.08
CA LYS A 446 -4.40 -9.82 11.01
C LYS A 446 -3.31 -10.70 11.62
N MET A 447 -3.18 -11.91 11.10
CA MET A 447 -2.10 -12.82 11.42
C MET A 447 -1.16 -12.86 10.21
N GLY A 448 0.00 -12.24 10.34
CA GLY A 448 1.04 -12.22 9.30
C GLY A 448 2.12 -13.24 9.62
N ARG A 449 2.60 -13.97 8.63
CA ARG A 449 3.77 -14.84 8.74
C ARG A 449 5.02 -14.09 8.32
N ARG A 450 6.19 -14.59 8.72
CA ARG A 450 7.46 -14.05 8.22
C ARG A 450 7.52 -14.26 6.72
N ARG A 451 7.58 -13.17 5.97
CA ARG A 451 7.69 -13.21 4.52
C ARG A 451 9.16 -13.11 4.11
N VAL A 452 9.62 -14.08 3.36
CA VAL A 452 10.88 -14.01 2.63
C VAL A 452 10.54 -13.68 1.18
N ASN A 453 11.14 -12.62 0.64
CA ASN A 453 10.93 -12.24 -0.76
C ASN A 453 11.32 -13.39 -1.68
N MET A 454 10.68 -13.44 -2.85
CA MET A 454 11.07 -14.36 -3.91
C MET A 454 12.56 -14.21 -4.19
N GLN A 455 13.27 -15.34 -4.19
CA GLN A 455 14.70 -15.42 -4.49
C GLN A 455 14.89 -15.73 -5.97
N TRP A 456 15.90 -15.14 -6.57
CA TRP A 456 16.34 -15.52 -7.91
C TRP A 456 17.87 -15.45 -7.99
N PHE A 457 18.42 -16.13 -8.99
CA PHE A 457 19.84 -16.16 -9.26
C PHE A 457 20.08 -15.67 -10.69
N LYS A 458 20.82 -14.56 -10.83
CA LYS A 458 21.07 -13.89 -12.10
C LYS A 458 22.55 -14.00 -12.47
N VAL A 459 22.81 -14.48 -13.67
CA VAL A 459 24.12 -14.55 -14.29
C VAL A 459 23.98 -14.22 -15.78
N PRO A 460 25.09 -13.97 -16.53
CA PRO A 460 25.05 -13.84 -17.98
C PRO A 460 24.35 -15.02 -18.66
N LYS A 461 23.67 -14.74 -19.78
CA LYS A 461 23.00 -15.79 -20.57
C LYS A 461 23.97 -16.87 -21.03
N LYS A 462 25.25 -16.50 -21.26
CA LYS A 462 26.34 -17.40 -21.67
C LYS A 462 27.64 -16.96 -21.04
N ILE A 463 28.44 -17.94 -20.58
CA ILE A 463 29.80 -17.75 -20.09
C ILE A 463 30.69 -18.70 -20.87
N TYR A 464 31.57 -18.18 -21.69
CA TYR A 464 32.58 -18.92 -22.38
C TYR A 464 33.91 -18.86 -21.59
N PHE A 465 34.57 -19.95 -21.39
CA PHE A 465 35.76 -20.04 -20.55
C PHE A 465 36.83 -20.98 -21.17
N GLU A 466 38.03 -21.02 -20.59
CA GLU A 466 39.23 -21.68 -21.06
C GLU A 466 39.96 -20.92 -22.18
N ALA A 467 41.21 -21.33 -22.43
CA ALA A 467 42.05 -20.71 -23.44
C ALA A 467 41.42 -20.80 -24.85
N GLY A 468 41.35 -19.68 -25.51
CA GLY A 468 40.72 -19.56 -26.81
C GLY A 468 39.22 -19.34 -26.81
N ALA A 469 38.61 -19.08 -25.66
CA ALA A 469 37.20 -18.78 -25.54
C ALA A 469 36.79 -17.56 -26.38
N ILE A 470 37.73 -16.66 -26.68
CA ILE A 470 37.52 -15.48 -27.57
C ILE A 470 37.01 -15.88 -28.96
N LYS A 471 37.23 -17.13 -29.40
CA LYS A 471 36.72 -17.64 -30.70
C LYS A 471 35.21 -17.56 -30.83
N TYR A 472 34.49 -17.49 -29.71
CA TYR A 472 33.03 -17.26 -29.74
C TYR A 472 32.62 -16.05 -30.57
N LEU A 473 33.47 -15.03 -30.65
CA LEU A 473 33.20 -13.84 -31.50
C LEU A 473 33.10 -14.17 -32.99
N GLU A 474 33.72 -15.29 -33.45
CA GLU A 474 33.59 -15.75 -34.84
C GLU A 474 32.17 -16.26 -35.14
N ASP A 475 31.52 -16.88 -34.13
CA ASP A 475 30.23 -17.56 -34.23
C ASP A 475 29.04 -16.76 -33.61
N MET A 476 29.30 -15.61 -33.01
CA MET A 476 28.25 -14.79 -32.38
C MET A 476 27.25 -14.30 -33.46
N ARG A 477 25.97 -14.64 -33.29
CA ARG A 477 24.91 -14.32 -34.26
C ARG A 477 24.40 -12.89 -34.08
N ASP A 478 23.80 -12.37 -35.14
CA ASP A 478 23.03 -11.12 -35.15
C ASP A 478 23.87 -9.89 -34.75
N ILE A 479 25.14 -9.84 -35.17
CA ILE A 479 26.02 -8.70 -34.99
C ILE A 479 26.61 -8.22 -36.33
N SER A 480 26.61 -6.93 -36.55
CA SER A 480 27.14 -6.25 -37.73
C SER A 480 27.97 -5.01 -37.38
N ARG A 481 27.80 -4.46 -36.20
CA ARG A 481 28.42 -3.20 -35.73
C ARG A 481 28.92 -3.35 -34.31
N ALA A 482 30.20 -3.66 -34.12
CA ALA A 482 30.78 -3.88 -32.80
C ALA A 482 31.49 -2.61 -32.28
N PHE A 483 31.05 -2.15 -31.11
CA PHE A 483 31.68 -1.05 -30.38
C PHE A 483 32.55 -1.59 -29.25
N ILE A 484 33.88 -1.40 -29.34
CA ILE A 484 34.81 -1.95 -28.39
C ILE A 484 35.15 -0.86 -27.36
N VAL A 485 34.80 -1.09 -26.08
CA VAL A 485 35.16 -0.21 -24.96
C VAL A 485 36.34 -0.78 -24.21
N THR A 486 37.39 0.04 -24.06
CA THR A 486 38.66 -0.43 -23.48
C THR A 486 39.51 0.74 -22.94
N ASP A 487 40.70 0.47 -22.48
CA ASP A 487 41.71 1.48 -22.09
C ASP A 487 42.98 1.37 -23.00
N GLU A 488 43.82 2.43 -22.89
CA GLU A 488 45.06 2.47 -23.69
C GLU A 488 46.00 1.26 -23.48
N SER A 489 46.00 0.67 -22.29
CA SER A 489 46.89 -0.47 -21.98
C SER A 489 46.52 -1.68 -22.81
N MET A 490 45.23 -1.93 -23.00
CA MET A 490 44.73 -3.07 -23.79
C MET A 490 45.10 -2.92 -25.28
N VAL A 491 45.13 -1.69 -25.78
CA VAL A 491 45.62 -1.39 -27.12
C VAL A 491 47.13 -1.70 -27.21
N LYS A 492 47.92 -1.19 -26.27
CA LYS A 492 49.41 -1.41 -26.20
C LYS A 492 49.79 -2.87 -26.05
N PHE A 493 49.01 -3.68 -25.34
CA PHE A 493 49.25 -5.11 -25.17
C PHE A 493 48.80 -5.96 -26.38
N GLY A 494 48.16 -5.34 -27.39
CA GLY A 494 47.66 -6.03 -28.57
C GLY A 494 46.39 -6.85 -28.32
N TYR A 495 45.70 -6.66 -27.21
CA TYR A 495 44.46 -7.39 -26.89
C TYR A 495 43.29 -6.94 -27.76
N VAL A 496 43.24 -5.66 -28.14
CA VAL A 496 42.29 -5.14 -29.12
C VAL A 496 42.48 -5.83 -30.47
N ASP A 497 43.73 -6.01 -30.91
CA ASP A 497 44.03 -6.68 -32.18
C ASP A 497 43.58 -8.15 -32.18
N LYS A 498 43.66 -8.85 -31.01
CA LYS A 498 43.09 -10.20 -30.88
C LYS A 498 41.60 -10.20 -31.08
N VAL A 499 40.85 -9.26 -30.47
CA VAL A 499 39.40 -9.14 -30.65
C VAL A 499 39.06 -8.87 -32.12
N LEU A 500 39.73 -7.90 -32.72
CA LEU A 500 39.53 -7.54 -34.14
C LEU A 500 39.86 -8.71 -35.08
N TYR A 501 40.90 -9.52 -34.76
CA TYR A 501 41.27 -10.70 -35.53
C TYR A 501 40.11 -11.70 -35.59
N HIS A 502 39.45 -12.00 -34.46
CA HIS A 502 38.31 -12.92 -34.42
C HIS A 502 37.08 -12.34 -35.10
N LEU A 503 36.82 -11.03 -34.98
CA LEU A 503 35.73 -10.38 -35.69
C LEU A 503 35.94 -10.42 -37.23
N ARG A 504 37.18 -10.26 -37.70
CA ARG A 504 37.52 -10.33 -39.12
C ARG A 504 37.45 -11.73 -39.72
N LYS A 505 37.50 -12.77 -38.90
CA LYS A 505 37.40 -14.18 -39.33
C LYS A 505 35.97 -14.61 -39.62
N ARG A 506 35.01 -13.80 -39.27
CA ARG A 506 33.60 -14.09 -39.50
C ARG A 506 33.31 -14.20 -41.00
N GLN A 507 32.30 -14.98 -41.32
CA GLN A 507 31.77 -15.04 -42.70
C GLN A 507 31.07 -13.72 -43.08
N ASP A 508 30.37 -13.11 -42.10
CA ASP A 508 29.69 -11.85 -42.27
C ASP A 508 30.59 -10.71 -41.76
N TYR A 509 30.67 -9.65 -42.56
CA TYR A 509 31.48 -8.49 -42.22
C TYR A 509 30.91 -7.72 -41.02
N VAL A 510 31.75 -7.47 -40.04
CA VAL A 510 31.39 -6.66 -38.87
C VAL A 510 32.19 -5.36 -38.86
N HIS A 511 31.48 -4.24 -38.89
CA HIS A 511 32.12 -2.93 -38.69
C HIS A 511 32.51 -2.79 -37.22
N SER A 512 33.67 -2.23 -36.95
CA SER A 512 34.12 -2.04 -35.57
C SER A 512 34.63 -0.63 -35.31
N GLU A 513 34.26 -0.09 -34.18
CA GLU A 513 34.78 1.18 -33.65
C GLU A 513 35.34 0.94 -32.25
N ILE A 514 36.42 1.64 -31.90
CA ILE A 514 37.15 1.46 -30.65
C ILE A 514 37.09 2.73 -29.85
N PHE A 515 36.57 2.64 -28.63
CA PHE A 515 36.62 3.67 -27.61
C PHE A 515 37.61 3.24 -26.52
N PHE A 516 38.77 3.89 -26.47
CA PHE A 516 39.88 3.52 -25.59
C PHE A 516 40.21 4.57 -24.53
N ASP A 517 39.39 5.59 -24.38
CA ASP A 517 39.58 6.72 -23.42
C ASP A 517 39.05 6.42 -22.01
N VAL A 518 38.96 5.13 -21.62
CA VAL A 518 38.50 4.77 -20.29
C VAL A 518 39.61 4.94 -19.27
N GLU A 519 39.44 5.86 -18.33
CA GLU A 519 40.31 6.07 -17.19
C GLU A 519 40.07 5.07 -16.06
N PRO A 520 41.06 4.81 -15.18
CA PRO A 520 40.79 4.15 -13.91
C PRO A 520 39.70 4.91 -13.11
N ASP A 521 38.77 4.17 -12.48
CA ASP A 521 37.59 4.77 -11.83
C ASP A 521 36.77 5.63 -12.78
N PRO A 522 36.09 5.05 -13.79
CA PRO A 522 35.45 5.77 -14.87
C PRO A 522 34.41 6.77 -14.39
N SER A 523 34.38 7.92 -15.05
CA SER A 523 33.46 9.00 -14.71
C SER A 523 32.19 9.01 -15.55
N PHE A 524 31.13 9.68 -15.06
CA PHE A 524 29.95 9.95 -15.88
C PHE A 524 30.26 10.72 -17.17
N ASP A 525 31.30 11.56 -17.17
CA ASP A 525 31.71 12.27 -18.38
C ASP A 525 32.28 11.32 -19.44
N THR A 526 33.08 10.35 -19.03
CA THR A 526 33.59 9.29 -19.91
C THR A 526 32.46 8.44 -20.46
N VAL A 527 31.50 8.07 -19.62
CA VAL A 527 30.31 7.32 -20.04
C VAL A 527 29.51 8.12 -21.07
N LYS A 528 29.24 9.40 -20.84
CA LYS A 528 28.52 10.27 -21.79
C LYS A 528 29.22 10.39 -23.13
N LYS A 529 30.55 10.58 -23.13
CA LYS A 529 31.35 10.61 -24.38
C LYS A 529 31.25 9.30 -25.17
N GLY A 530 31.29 8.16 -24.47
CA GLY A 530 31.09 6.85 -25.10
C GLY A 530 29.70 6.70 -25.69
N VAL A 531 28.65 7.17 -24.99
CA VAL A 531 27.27 7.16 -25.51
C VAL A 531 27.13 8.02 -26.76
N GLU A 532 27.73 9.22 -26.80
CA GLU A 532 27.74 10.07 -27.99
C GLU A 532 28.41 9.38 -29.20
N ALA A 533 29.48 8.64 -28.97
CA ALA A 533 30.13 7.82 -30.00
C ALA A 533 29.23 6.67 -30.44
N MET A 534 28.61 5.97 -29.51
CA MET A 534 27.66 4.90 -29.80
C MET A 534 26.45 5.40 -30.60
N GLN A 535 25.89 6.56 -30.27
CA GLN A 535 24.78 7.15 -31.02
C GLN A 535 25.10 7.45 -32.47
N LYS A 536 26.38 7.80 -32.78
CA LYS A 536 26.86 8.03 -34.15
C LYS A 536 27.14 6.72 -34.87
N PHE A 537 27.70 5.76 -34.17
CA PHE A 537 28.10 4.47 -34.74
C PHE A 537 26.93 3.48 -34.83
N GLU A 538 25.91 3.59 -33.99
CA GLU A 538 24.73 2.71 -33.88
C GLU A 538 25.11 1.22 -33.76
N PRO A 539 25.82 0.81 -32.70
CA PRO A 539 26.24 -0.57 -32.51
C PRO A 539 25.08 -1.50 -32.20
N ASP A 540 25.18 -2.76 -32.63
CA ASP A 540 24.32 -3.88 -32.21
C ASP A 540 25.01 -4.78 -31.18
N VAL A 541 26.32 -4.58 -30.98
CA VAL A 541 27.08 -5.23 -29.89
C VAL A 541 28.12 -4.26 -29.31
N ILE A 542 28.14 -4.18 -27.95
CA ILE A 542 29.21 -3.55 -27.21
C ILE A 542 30.13 -4.64 -26.65
N ILE A 543 31.43 -4.52 -26.89
CA ILE A 543 32.44 -5.45 -26.39
C ILE A 543 33.31 -4.69 -25.37
N ALA A 544 33.12 -5.00 -24.10
CA ALA A 544 33.91 -4.46 -23.01
C ALA A 544 35.18 -5.32 -22.83
N LEU A 545 36.35 -4.77 -23.17
CA LEU A 545 37.64 -5.43 -23.04
C LEU A 545 38.51 -4.72 -22.01
N GLY A 546 38.73 -5.30 -20.87
CA GLY A 546 39.58 -4.70 -19.84
C GLY A 546 39.33 -5.20 -18.44
N GLY A 547 39.85 -4.49 -17.45
CA GLY A 547 39.51 -4.69 -16.03
C GLY A 547 38.13 -4.13 -15.66
N GLY A 548 37.85 -4.08 -14.36
CA GLY A 548 36.60 -3.56 -13.85
C GLY A 548 36.22 -2.18 -14.40
N SER A 549 37.19 -1.26 -14.51
CA SER A 549 36.93 0.11 -14.99
C SER A 549 36.36 0.14 -16.42
N ALA A 550 36.96 -0.64 -17.33
CA ALA A 550 36.49 -0.71 -18.72
C ALA A 550 35.10 -1.35 -18.82
N ILE A 551 34.87 -2.43 -18.05
CA ILE A 551 33.59 -3.14 -18.05
C ILE A 551 32.48 -2.26 -17.41
N ASP A 552 32.77 -1.56 -16.32
CA ASP A 552 31.81 -0.69 -15.63
C ASP A 552 31.46 0.54 -16.49
N ALA A 553 32.45 1.15 -17.16
CA ALA A 553 32.22 2.19 -18.14
C ALA A 553 31.28 1.71 -19.27
N ALA A 554 31.57 0.52 -19.82
CA ALA A 554 30.76 -0.08 -20.86
C ALA A 554 29.32 -0.38 -20.41
N LYS A 555 29.12 -0.83 -19.17
CA LYS A 555 27.76 -1.00 -18.59
C LYS A 555 27.01 0.32 -18.47
N GLY A 556 27.69 1.37 -18.04
CA GLY A 556 27.10 2.71 -17.99
C GLY A 556 26.73 3.24 -19.39
N MET A 557 27.63 3.04 -20.37
CA MET A 557 27.36 3.40 -21.77
C MET A 557 26.20 2.59 -22.33
N TRP A 558 26.18 1.29 -22.10
CA TRP A 558 25.10 0.40 -22.52
C TRP A 558 23.74 0.82 -22.00
N LEU A 559 23.66 1.12 -20.69
CA LEU A 559 22.43 1.60 -20.07
C LEU A 559 21.91 2.88 -20.71
N LEU A 560 22.76 3.91 -20.83
CA LEU A 560 22.36 5.21 -21.40
C LEU A 560 22.12 5.17 -22.92
N TYR A 561 22.69 4.20 -23.62
CA TYR A 561 22.42 3.98 -25.04
C TYR A 561 21.08 3.30 -25.27
N GLU A 562 20.72 2.31 -24.45
CA GLU A 562 19.42 1.60 -24.50
C GLU A 562 18.27 2.47 -24.01
N ASP A 563 18.51 3.23 -22.92
CA ASP A 563 17.54 4.09 -22.26
C ASP A 563 18.16 5.46 -21.96
N PRO A 564 18.08 6.41 -22.92
CA PRO A 564 18.62 7.76 -22.72
C PRO A 564 17.90 8.58 -21.64
N ASP A 565 16.67 8.21 -21.30
CA ASP A 565 15.82 8.92 -20.35
C ASP A 565 15.90 8.33 -18.94
N VAL A 566 16.82 7.38 -18.71
CA VAL A 566 16.97 6.72 -17.39
C VAL A 566 17.21 7.75 -16.27
N ASP A 567 16.49 7.60 -15.17
CA ASP A 567 16.69 8.43 -13.98
C ASP A 567 17.96 8.01 -13.22
N LEU A 568 19.07 8.71 -13.50
CA LEU A 568 20.35 8.47 -12.83
C LEU A 568 20.28 8.73 -11.31
N GLU A 569 19.44 9.66 -10.85
CA GLU A 569 19.26 9.91 -9.43
C GLU A 569 18.53 8.76 -8.75
N GLY A 570 17.53 8.17 -9.42
CA GLY A 570 16.87 6.94 -8.96
C GLY A 570 17.84 5.76 -8.85
N LEU A 571 18.79 5.63 -9.78
CA LEU A 571 19.84 4.61 -9.75
C LEU A 571 20.83 4.78 -8.58
N LYS A 572 21.09 6.00 -8.17
CA LYS A 572 22.00 6.33 -7.04
C LYS A 572 21.34 6.09 -5.68
N LEU A 573 20.01 5.86 -5.61
CA LEU A 573 19.30 5.67 -4.35
C LEU A 573 19.77 4.40 -3.64
N LYS A 574 20.02 4.55 -2.34
CA LYS A 574 20.38 3.44 -1.46
C LYS A 574 19.17 2.52 -1.25
N PHE A 575 19.41 1.24 -1.18
CA PHE A 575 18.41 0.23 -0.88
C PHE A 575 19.00 -0.83 0.05
N MET A 576 18.15 -1.42 0.88
CA MET A 576 18.54 -2.54 1.74
C MET A 576 18.49 -3.89 1.00
N ASP A 577 17.63 -3.99 0.01
CA ASP A 577 17.43 -5.18 -0.81
C ASP A 577 17.07 -4.74 -2.24
N ILE A 578 17.91 -5.04 -3.21
CA ILE A 578 17.71 -4.69 -4.64
C ILE A 578 16.38 -5.19 -5.18
N ARG A 579 15.85 -6.29 -4.66
CA ARG A 579 14.56 -6.87 -5.06
C ARG A 579 13.35 -6.05 -4.59
N LYS A 580 13.57 -5.06 -3.73
CA LYS A 580 12.54 -4.14 -3.21
C LYS A 580 12.69 -2.72 -3.72
N ARG A 581 13.46 -2.54 -4.80
CA ARG A 581 13.57 -1.21 -5.41
C ARG A 581 12.23 -0.74 -5.93
N THR A 582 11.99 0.53 -5.76
CA THR A 582 10.84 1.24 -6.34
C THR A 582 11.12 1.77 -7.74
N TYR A 583 12.42 1.81 -8.12
CA TYR A 583 12.88 2.26 -9.42
C TYR A 583 13.18 1.05 -10.31
N GLU A 584 12.53 0.96 -11.46
CA GLU A 584 12.71 -0.12 -12.43
C GLU A 584 13.55 0.37 -13.61
N ILE A 585 14.50 -0.47 -14.04
CA ILE A 585 15.29 -0.29 -15.24
C ILE A 585 14.71 -1.20 -16.32
N PRO A 586 14.55 -0.74 -17.56
CA PRO A 586 14.09 -1.59 -18.64
C PRO A 586 15.08 -2.72 -18.92
N GLU A 587 14.61 -3.81 -19.48
CA GLU A 587 15.46 -4.91 -19.90
C GLU A 587 16.42 -4.42 -21.01
N LEU A 588 17.73 -4.55 -20.75
CA LEU A 588 18.80 -4.17 -21.68
C LEU A 588 19.11 -5.28 -22.68
N GLY A 589 19.77 -4.91 -23.77
CA GLY A 589 20.17 -5.84 -24.84
C GLY A 589 19.15 -5.98 -25.97
N LYS A 590 18.22 -5.04 -26.09
CA LYS A 590 17.24 -4.99 -27.19
C LYS A 590 17.79 -4.30 -28.43
N LYS A 591 18.52 -3.19 -28.24
CA LYS A 591 19.22 -2.47 -29.30
C LYS A 591 20.64 -3.00 -29.50
N CYS A 592 21.31 -3.30 -28.40
CA CYS A 592 22.73 -3.64 -28.39
C CYS A 592 23.01 -4.71 -27.34
N GLN A 593 23.59 -5.85 -27.75
CA GLN A 593 24.04 -6.88 -26.83
C GLN A 593 25.34 -6.46 -26.15
N MET A 594 25.56 -6.89 -24.88
CA MET A 594 26.85 -6.67 -24.21
C MET A 594 27.64 -7.95 -24.04
N VAL A 595 28.90 -7.91 -24.49
CA VAL A 595 29.93 -8.93 -24.30
C VAL A 595 31.00 -8.34 -23.40
N ALA A 596 31.37 -9.03 -22.31
CA ALA A 596 32.44 -8.62 -21.40
C ALA A 596 33.60 -9.61 -21.45
N ILE A 597 34.81 -9.08 -21.65
CA ILE A 597 36.08 -9.84 -21.73
C ILE A 597 37.00 -9.30 -20.64
N PRO A 598 37.08 -9.94 -19.46
CA PRO A 598 37.91 -9.47 -18.36
C PRO A 598 39.38 -9.72 -18.64
N THR A 599 40.21 -8.74 -18.32
CA THR A 599 41.66 -8.80 -18.42
C THR A 599 42.36 -8.77 -17.06
N THR A 600 41.58 -8.86 -16.00
CA THR A 600 42.02 -9.02 -14.60
C THR A 600 41.30 -10.18 -13.95
N SER A 601 41.91 -10.79 -12.96
CA SER A 601 41.27 -11.85 -12.17
C SER A 601 40.96 -11.32 -10.76
N GLY A 602 39.92 -10.47 -10.66
CA GLY A 602 39.57 -9.76 -9.40
C GLY A 602 38.13 -9.38 -9.28
N THR A 603 37.71 -8.40 -10.05
CA THR A 603 36.41 -7.73 -9.86
C THR A 603 35.18 -8.56 -10.22
N GLY A 604 35.32 -9.57 -11.11
CA GLY A 604 34.17 -10.33 -11.59
C GLY A 604 33.13 -9.49 -12.36
N SER A 605 33.48 -8.27 -12.79
CA SER A 605 32.52 -7.35 -13.44
C SER A 605 31.85 -7.93 -14.67
N GLU A 606 32.47 -8.90 -15.35
CA GLU A 606 31.91 -9.59 -16.52
C GLU A 606 30.65 -10.41 -16.23
N VAL A 607 30.39 -10.71 -14.95
CA VAL A 607 29.22 -11.51 -14.53
C VAL A 607 28.32 -10.79 -13.49
N THR A 608 28.68 -9.57 -13.12
CA THR A 608 27.98 -8.84 -12.07
C THR A 608 26.93 -7.87 -12.58
N SER A 609 25.98 -7.57 -11.70
CA SER A 609 24.90 -6.58 -11.88
C SER A 609 25.29 -5.18 -11.40
N PHE A 610 26.57 -4.91 -11.24
CA PHE A 610 27.11 -3.67 -10.68
C PHE A 610 27.96 -2.93 -11.70
N ALA A 611 27.95 -1.58 -11.60
CA ALA A 611 28.90 -0.71 -12.27
C ALA A 611 29.23 0.47 -11.35
N VAL A 612 30.51 0.70 -11.05
CA VAL A 612 30.94 1.81 -10.20
C VAL A 612 31.39 2.96 -11.09
N ILE A 613 30.63 4.07 -11.05
CA ILE A 613 30.90 5.27 -11.84
C ILE A 613 31.18 6.46 -10.92
N THR A 614 32.19 7.24 -11.24
CA THR A 614 32.61 8.38 -10.46
C THR A 614 31.92 9.66 -10.92
N ASP A 615 31.34 10.38 -9.99
CA ASP A 615 30.88 11.75 -10.19
C ASP A 615 32.03 12.68 -9.78
N LYS A 616 32.72 13.25 -10.80
CA LYS A 616 33.87 14.14 -10.57
C LYS A 616 33.49 15.46 -9.93
N GLU A 617 32.27 15.95 -10.18
CA GLU A 617 31.80 17.23 -9.60
C GLU A 617 31.60 17.09 -8.09
N GLN A 618 31.05 15.97 -7.64
CA GLN A 618 30.80 15.69 -6.23
C GLN A 618 31.98 14.95 -5.55
N GLY A 619 32.95 14.48 -6.31
CA GLY A 619 34.04 13.66 -5.78
C GLY A 619 33.57 12.34 -5.17
N LYS A 620 32.48 11.75 -5.69
CA LYS A 620 31.85 10.54 -5.14
C LYS A 620 31.79 9.42 -6.16
N LYS A 621 31.98 8.19 -5.68
CA LYS A 621 31.73 6.96 -6.44
C LYS A 621 30.31 6.48 -6.19
N TYR A 622 29.59 6.20 -7.26
CA TYR A 622 28.23 5.67 -7.23
C TYR A 622 28.22 4.24 -7.78
N PRO A 623 27.92 3.26 -6.94
CA PRO A 623 27.65 1.91 -7.41
C PRO A 623 26.26 1.86 -8.02
N LEU A 624 26.18 1.86 -9.34
CA LEU A 624 24.94 1.59 -10.06
C LEU A 624 24.66 0.08 -9.94
N THR A 625 23.48 -0.25 -9.40
CA THR A 625 23.16 -1.65 -9.11
C THR A 625 21.79 -1.99 -9.68
N ALA A 626 21.77 -2.84 -10.68
CA ALA A 626 20.55 -3.37 -11.28
C ALA A 626 20.83 -4.69 -11.96
N TYR A 627 19.93 -5.65 -11.84
CA TYR A 627 20.11 -6.98 -12.49
C TYR A 627 20.17 -6.87 -14.02
N GLU A 628 19.61 -5.84 -14.59
CA GLU A 628 19.63 -5.52 -16.01
C GLU A 628 21.04 -5.19 -16.51
N LEU A 629 21.94 -4.70 -15.65
CA LEU A 629 23.35 -4.42 -15.98
C LEU A 629 24.23 -5.68 -16.12
N THR A 630 23.69 -6.87 -15.88
CA THR A 630 24.42 -8.12 -16.11
C THR A 630 24.69 -8.29 -17.60
N PRO A 631 25.97 -8.41 -18.05
CA PRO A 631 26.31 -8.62 -19.46
C PRO A 631 25.57 -9.82 -20.07
N ASN A 632 25.24 -9.75 -21.36
CA ASN A 632 24.58 -10.88 -22.04
C ASN A 632 25.52 -12.07 -22.17
N VAL A 633 26.84 -11.79 -22.43
CA VAL A 633 27.88 -12.80 -22.60
C VAL A 633 29.13 -12.40 -21.83
N ALA A 634 29.72 -13.34 -21.12
CA ALA A 634 31.09 -13.23 -20.57
C ALA A 634 32.05 -14.16 -21.32
N ILE A 635 33.23 -13.66 -21.65
CA ILE A 635 34.31 -14.45 -22.27
C ILE A 635 35.50 -14.45 -21.32
N VAL A 636 35.66 -15.53 -20.56
CA VAL A 636 36.64 -15.69 -19.49
C VAL A 636 37.87 -16.46 -20.08
N ASP A 637 38.64 -15.78 -20.89
CA ASP A 637 39.77 -16.37 -21.58
C ASP A 637 41.10 -16.05 -20.89
N PRO A 638 41.80 -17.03 -20.29
CA PRO A 638 43.02 -16.81 -19.51
C PRO A 638 44.17 -16.21 -20.32
N ASP A 639 44.15 -16.24 -21.64
CA ASP A 639 45.14 -15.56 -22.47
C ASP A 639 45.17 -14.05 -22.27
N PHE A 640 44.06 -13.43 -21.78
CA PHE A 640 43.98 -11.99 -21.50
C PHE A 640 44.51 -11.63 -20.10
N VAL A 641 44.84 -12.58 -19.25
CA VAL A 641 45.42 -12.35 -17.93
C VAL A 641 46.84 -12.85 -17.79
N SER A 642 47.43 -13.34 -18.89
CA SER A 642 48.80 -13.93 -18.93
C SER A 642 49.93 -12.90 -18.65
N THR A 643 49.67 -11.61 -18.86
CA THR A 643 50.63 -10.50 -18.69
C THR A 643 50.46 -9.70 -17.40
N LEU A 644 49.57 -10.16 -16.48
CA LEU A 644 49.32 -9.43 -15.24
C LEU A 644 50.60 -9.32 -14.37
N PRO A 645 50.97 -8.09 -13.92
CA PRO A 645 52.06 -7.86 -12.98
C PRO A 645 51.81 -8.55 -11.62
N LYS A 646 52.88 -8.88 -10.91
CA LYS A 646 52.83 -9.51 -9.58
C LYS A 646 51.95 -8.71 -8.59
N SER A 647 52.15 -7.39 -8.52
CA SER A 647 51.33 -6.53 -7.60
C SER A 647 49.85 -6.60 -7.91
N LEU A 648 49.52 -6.53 -9.20
CA LEU A 648 48.11 -6.62 -9.61
C LEU A 648 47.53 -8.03 -9.38
N THR A 649 48.32 -9.07 -9.58
CA THR A 649 47.93 -10.45 -9.27
C THR A 649 47.63 -10.63 -7.78
N ALA A 650 48.46 -10.04 -6.89
CA ALA A 650 48.22 -10.06 -5.45
C ALA A 650 46.95 -9.31 -5.05
N ASP A 651 46.84 -8.05 -5.48
CA ASP A 651 45.72 -7.20 -5.13
C ASP A 651 44.39 -7.80 -5.63
N THR A 652 44.32 -8.21 -6.90
CA THR A 652 43.07 -8.75 -7.47
C THR A 652 42.76 -10.17 -6.97
N GLY A 653 43.77 -11.00 -6.69
CA GLY A 653 43.53 -12.33 -6.11
C GLY A 653 42.97 -12.27 -4.68
N MET A 654 43.43 -11.32 -3.86
CA MET A 654 42.87 -11.09 -2.54
C MET A 654 41.47 -10.46 -2.58
N ASP A 655 41.20 -9.69 -3.62
CA ASP A 655 39.86 -9.19 -3.88
C ASP A 655 38.86 -10.32 -4.15
N VAL A 656 39.28 -11.32 -4.98
CA VAL A 656 38.49 -12.54 -5.21
C VAL A 656 38.16 -13.26 -3.90
N LEU A 657 39.17 -13.42 -3.02
CA LEU A 657 38.99 -14.06 -1.72
C LEU A 657 37.98 -13.28 -0.85
N THR A 658 38.08 -11.97 -0.85
CA THR A 658 37.20 -11.10 -0.10
C THR A 658 35.74 -11.20 -0.64
N HIS A 659 35.58 -11.14 -1.96
CA HIS A 659 34.29 -11.34 -2.61
C HIS A 659 33.65 -12.69 -2.20
N ALA A 660 34.42 -13.77 -2.29
CA ALA A 660 33.95 -15.10 -1.96
C ALA A 660 33.53 -15.23 -0.47
N LEU A 661 34.38 -14.77 0.46
CA LEU A 661 34.12 -14.89 1.88
C LEU A 661 32.97 -14.01 2.33
N GLU A 662 32.86 -12.78 1.83
CA GLU A 662 31.74 -11.91 2.17
C GLU A 662 30.41 -12.43 1.59
N ALA A 663 30.41 -12.89 0.33
CA ALA A 663 29.23 -13.51 -0.28
C ALA A 663 28.78 -14.77 0.50
N TYR A 664 29.74 -15.59 0.96
CA TYR A 664 29.44 -16.82 1.69
C TYR A 664 28.73 -16.59 3.02
N VAL A 665 29.15 -15.59 3.79
CA VAL A 665 28.53 -15.28 5.09
C VAL A 665 27.38 -14.26 5.00
N SER A 666 27.12 -13.72 3.82
CA SER A 666 26.08 -12.69 3.63
C SER A 666 24.70 -13.15 4.12
N ASN A 667 23.90 -12.19 4.65
CA ASN A 667 22.48 -12.40 4.95
C ASN A 667 21.65 -12.78 3.71
N MET A 668 22.19 -12.52 2.50
CA MET A 668 21.57 -12.85 1.21
C MET A 668 22.06 -14.19 0.63
N ALA A 669 23.00 -14.86 1.27
CA ALA A 669 23.59 -16.11 0.79
C ALA A 669 22.54 -17.20 0.54
N THR A 670 22.78 -18.03 -0.46
CA THR A 670 21.93 -19.15 -0.88
C THR A 670 22.82 -20.35 -1.21
N ASP A 671 22.25 -21.54 -1.32
CA ASP A 671 22.97 -22.75 -1.74
C ASP A 671 23.71 -22.54 -3.07
N TYR A 672 23.13 -21.76 -3.99
CA TYR A 672 23.78 -21.44 -5.28
C TYR A 672 24.99 -20.54 -5.11
N THR A 673 24.89 -19.50 -4.28
CA THR A 673 26.00 -18.57 -4.03
C THR A 673 27.07 -19.19 -3.17
N ASP A 674 26.69 -20.02 -2.19
CA ASP A 674 27.61 -20.74 -1.30
C ASP A 674 28.51 -21.71 -2.08
N ALA A 675 27.92 -22.51 -2.96
CA ALA A 675 28.68 -23.43 -3.80
C ALA A 675 29.75 -22.73 -4.67
N LEU A 676 29.42 -21.54 -5.20
CA LEU A 676 30.36 -20.74 -6.00
C LEU A 676 31.44 -20.09 -5.13
N ALA A 677 31.04 -19.55 -3.95
CA ALA A 677 31.96 -18.92 -3.02
C ALA A 677 32.98 -19.91 -2.41
N GLU A 678 32.50 -21.08 -2.00
CA GLU A 678 33.35 -22.18 -1.52
C GLU A 678 34.38 -22.58 -2.58
N LYS A 679 33.93 -22.81 -3.83
CA LYS A 679 34.82 -23.19 -4.92
C LYS A 679 35.81 -22.09 -5.26
N ALA A 680 35.37 -20.82 -5.30
CA ALA A 680 36.27 -19.68 -5.53
C ALA A 680 37.34 -19.60 -4.43
N THR A 681 36.94 -19.68 -3.16
CA THR A 681 37.83 -19.66 -2.02
C THR A 681 38.88 -20.77 -2.11
N LYS A 682 38.48 -22.00 -2.39
CA LYS A 682 39.40 -23.12 -2.56
C LYS A 682 40.40 -22.88 -3.67
N LEU A 683 39.94 -22.38 -4.82
CA LEU A 683 40.82 -22.10 -5.96
C LEU A 683 41.85 -21.01 -5.63
N VAL A 684 41.47 -19.97 -4.86
CA VAL A 684 42.41 -18.93 -4.42
C VAL A 684 43.48 -19.50 -3.51
N PHE A 685 43.11 -20.29 -2.48
CA PHE A 685 44.08 -20.92 -1.57
C PHE A 685 45.04 -21.88 -2.27
N GLU A 686 44.59 -22.56 -3.31
CA GLU A 686 45.40 -23.50 -4.06
C GLU A 686 46.32 -22.84 -5.11
N ASN A 687 45.97 -21.63 -5.63
CA ASN A 687 46.60 -21.13 -6.85
C ASN A 687 47.14 -19.68 -6.77
N LEU A 688 46.74 -18.85 -5.81
CA LEU A 688 47.12 -17.44 -5.79
C LEU A 688 48.65 -17.26 -5.62
N GLU A 689 49.25 -17.97 -4.68
CA GLU A 689 50.71 -17.88 -4.41
C GLU A 689 51.50 -18.36 -5.64
N GLU A 690 51.06 -19.41 -6.28
CA GLU A 690 51.67 -19.92 -7.52
C GLU A 690 51.52 -18.90 -8.67
N ALA A 691 50.35 -18.36 -8.90
CA ALA A 691 50.12 -17.34 -9.92
C ALA A 691 50.92 -16.04 -9.67
N TYR A 692 51.17 -15.72 -8.38
CA TYR A 692 51.99 -14.57 -7.99
C TYR A 692 53.48 -14.83 -8.24
N ASN A 693 54.01 -16.01 -7.81
CA ASN A 693 55.40 -16.32 -7.90
C ASN A 693 55.82 -16.67 -9.33
N HIS A 694 54.98 -17.43 -10.04
CA HIS A 694 55.20 -17.94 -11.39
C HIS A 694 54.10 -17.45 -12.33
N GLY A 695 54.13 -16.16 -12.69
CA GLY A 695 53.11 -15.47 -13.50
C GLY A 695 52.90 -16.06 -14.91
N ASP A 696 53.83 -16.86 -15.39
CA ASP A 696 53.78 -17.63 -16.63
C ASP A 696 53.09 -18.99 -16.50
N ASN A 697 52.76 -19.42 -15.27
CA ASN A 697 51.98 -20.65 -15.04
C ASN A 697 50.54 -20.49 -15.51
N LYS A 698 50.27 -20.96 -16.72
CA LYS A 698 48.94 -20.83 -17.37
C LYS A 698 47.83 -21.50 -16.58
N TYR A 699 48.12 -22.63 -15.91
CA TYR A 699 47.14 -23.33 -15.10
C TYR A 699 46.71 -22.48 -13.89
N ALA A 700 47.69 -21.96 -13.13
CA ALA A 700 47.38 -21.11 -11.98
C ALA A 700 46.62 -19.83 -12.40
N ARG A 701 47.03 -19.21 -13.52
CA ARG A 701 46.29 -18.05 -14.09
C ARG A 701 44.83 -18.37 -14.43
N GLU A 702 44.60 -19.49 -15.12
CA GLU A 702 43.26 -19.92 -15.48
C GLU A 702 42.41 -20.21 -14.24
N ARG A 703 42.99 -20.90 -13.21
CA ARG A 703 42.26 -21.19 -11.96
C ARG A 703 41.86 -19.90 -11.22
N MET A 704 42.79 -18.93 -11.16
CA MET A 704 42.50 -17.62 -10.57
C MET A 704 41.46 -16.85 -11.38
N HIS A 705 41.48 -16.94 -12.71
CA HIS A 705 40.50 -16.28 -13.57
C HIS A 705 39.10 -16.88 -13.39
N ASN A 706 39.01 -18.19 -13.33
CA ASN A 706 37.77 -18.91 -13.02
C ASN A 706 37.25 -18.58 -11.59
N ALA A 707 38.17 -18.48 -10.60
CA ALA A 707 37.81 -18.12 -9.23
C ALA A 707 37.19 -16.70 -9.16
N SER A 708 37.77 -15.74 -9.92
CA SER A 708 37.24 -14.39 -10.03
C SER A 708 35.82 -14.37 -10.56
N THR A 709 35.57 -15.09 -11.67
CA THR A 709 34.21 -15.19 -12.24
C THR A 709 33.22 -15.86 -11.29
N MET A 710 33.61 -16.96 -10.60
CA MET A 710 32.76 -17.64 -9.62
C MET A 710 32.42 -16.74 -8.42
N ALA A 711 33.42 -16.05 -7.86
CA ALA A 711 33.19 -15.07 -6.79
C ALA A 711 32.30 -13.93 -7.26
N GLY A 712 32.47 -13.46 -8.51
CA GLY A 712 31.62 -12.47 -9.16
C GLY A 712 30.15 -12.90 -9.22
N MET A 713 29.89 -14.13 -9.66
CA MET A 713 28.54 -14.70 -9.68
C MET A 713 27.96 -14.85 -8.28
N ALA A 714 28.79 -15.24 -7.29
CA ALA A 714 28.33 -15.38 -5.91
C ALA A 714 27.92 -14.03 -5.33
N PHE A 715 28.81 -13.03 -5.31
CA PHE A 715 28.49 -11.77 -4.67
C PHE A 715 27.47 -10.91 -5.45
N SER A 716 27.39 -11.07 -6.77
CA SER A 716 26.32 -10.39 -7.54
C SER A 716 24.92 -10.78 -7.08
N ASN A 717 24.76 -11.97 -6.52
CA ASN A 717 23.49 -12.49 -6.03
C ASN A 717 23.37 -12.49 -4.48
N ALA A 718 24.49 -12.57 -3.75
CA ALA A 718 24.53 -12.55 -2.28
C ALA A 718 24.93 -11.19 -1.69
N PHE A 719 25.41 -10.26 -2.51
CA PHE A 719 26.02 -9.00 -2.06
C PHE A 719 27.28 -9.20 -1.23
N LEU A 720 27.81 -8.10 -0.72
CA LEU A 720 29.06 -8.01 0.03
C LEU A 720 28.80 -7.59 1.48
N GLY A 721 29.85 -7.29 2.22
CA GLY A 721 29.77 -6.92 3.63
C GLY A 721 30.61 -5.70 3.98
N ILE A 722 30.98 -5.60 5.26
CA ILE A 722 31.68 -4.43 5.80
C ILE A 722 33.14 -4.29 5.35
N CYS A 723 33.77 -5.37 4.83
CA CYS A 723 35.12 -5.25 4.25
C CYS A 723 35.06 -4.29 3.07
N HIS A 724 34.19 -4.55 2.12
CA HIS A 724 33.97 -3.67 0.97
C HIS A 724 33.42 -2.31 1.38
N SER A 725 32.52 -2.23 2.38
CA SER A 725 32.02 -0.95 2.88
C SER A 725 33.14 -0.03 3.35
N MET A 726 34.10 -0.55 4.09
CA MET A 726 35.29 0.20 4.54
C MET A 726 36.26 0.47 3.37
N ALA A 727 36.48 -0.54 2.52
CA ALA A 727 37.39 -0.40 1.39
C ALA A 727 36.99 0.70 0.41
N HIS A 728 35.72 0.87 0.14
CA HIS A 728 35.20 1.95 -0.70
C HIS A 728 35.58 3.34 -0.14
N LYS A 729 35.53 3.51 1.18
CA LYS A 729 35.80 4.81 1.81
C LYS A 729 37.30 5.07 1.92
N LEU A 730 38.08 4.05 2.28
CA LEU A 730 39.54 4.13 2.35
C LEU A 730 40.16 4.37 0.95
N GLY A 731 39.66 3.67 -0.07
CA GLY A 731 40.14 3.83 -1.45
C GLY A 731 39.84 5.22 -2.02
N ALA A 732 38.67 5.78 -1.72
CA ALA A 732 38.33 7.13 -2.13
C ALA A 732 39.19 8.20 -1.43
N LYS A 733 39.61 7.96 -0.17
CA LYS A 733 40.35 8.92 0.64
C LYS A 733 41.86 8.82 0.41
N PHE A 734 42.44 7.60 0.39
CA PHE A 734 43.89 7.41 0.41
C PHE A 734 44.45 6.91 -0.93
N HIS A 735 43.61 6.70 -1.94
CA HIS A 735 43.99 6.28 -3.28
C HIS A 735 44.82 4.98 -3.35
N LEU A 736 44.62 4.07 -2.38
CA LEU A 736 45.21 2.76 -2.40
C LEU A 736 44.41 1.82 -3.35
N PRO A 737 45.08 0.81 -3.97
CA PRO A 737 44.40 -0.19 -4.77
C PRO A 737 43.30 -0.90 -3.98
N HIS A 738 42.14 -1.06 -4.54
CA HIS A 738 40.93 -1.62 -3.88
C HIS A 738 41.18 -3.00 -3.27
N GLY A 739 41.72 -3.95 -4.06
CA GLY A 739 42.03 -5.29 -3.58
C GLY A 739 43.06 -5.33 -2.46
N ARG A 740 44.01 -4.35 -2.44
CA ARG A 740 44.98 -4.23 -1.34
C ARG A 740 44.33 -3.80 -0.05
N ILE A 741 43.39 -2.87 -0.14
CA ILE A 741 42.62 -2.42 1.04
C ILE A 741 41.82 -3.59 1.59
N ASN A 742 41.13 -4.32 0.72
CA ASN A 742 40.35 -5.49 1.10
C ASN A 742 41.26 -6.55 1.75
N ALA A 743 42.44 -6.80 1.19
CA ALA A 743 43.39 -7.76 1.74
C ALA A 743 43.84 -7.41 3.18
N ILE A 744 44.11 -6.16 3.46
CA ILE A 744 44.50 -5.67 4.79
C ILE A 744 43.34 -5.81 5.78
N LEU A 745 42.10 -5.46 5.37
CA LEU A 745 40.92 -5.48 6.22
C LEU A 745 40.38 -6.90 6.51
N LEU A 746 40.50 -7.80 5.54
CA LEU A 746 39.81 -9.09 5.55
C LEU A 746 40.02 -9.93 6.80
N PRO A 747 41.26 -10.10 7.33
CA PRO A 747 41.45 -10.89 8.56
C PRO A 747 40.67 -10.32 9.74
N TYR A 748 40.64 -9.01 9.91
CA TYR A 748 39.92 -8.33 10.98
C TYR A 748 38.40 -8.47 10.83
N VAL A 749 37.92 -8.43 9.58
CA VAL A 749 36.51 -8.63 9.29
C VAL A 749 36.07 -10.06 9.53
N VAL A 750 36.89 -11.05 9.20
CA VAL A 750 36.66 -12.48 9.51
C VAL A 750 36.54 -12.68 11.04
N GLU A 751 37.49 -12.16 11.82
CA GLU A 751 37.42 -12.23 13.29
C GLU A 751 36.23 -11.48 13.86
N TYR A 752 35.92 -10.31 13.32
CA TYR A 752 34.76 -9.53 13.74
C TYR A 752 33.45 -10.25 13.45
N ASN A 753 33.26 -10.68 12.21
CA ASN A 753 32.05 -11.42 11.80
C ASN A 753 32.03 -12.84 12.39
N GLY A 754 33.14 -13.43 12.79
CA GLY A 754 33.20 -14.71 13.48
C GLY A 754 32.96 -14.62 15.00
N SER A 755 32.78 -13.42 15.56
CA SER A 755 32.51 -13.20 16.98
C SER A 755 31.03 -12.93 17.26
N LYS A 756 30.59 -13.16 18.49
CA LYS A 756 29.20 -12.94 18.91
C LYS A 756 28.72 -11.51 18.62
N PRO A 757 27.58 -11.35 17.91
CA PRO A 757 27.06 -10.04 17.58
C PRO A 757 26.66 -9.19 18.79
N THR A 758 27.05 -7.93 18.80
CA THR A 758 26.61 -6.92 19.79
C THR A 758 25.22 -6.39 19.49
N LYS A 759 24.80 -6.39 18.23
CA LYS A 759 23.50 -5.93 17.78
C LYS A 759 22.89 -6.93 16.80
N PHE A 760 21.61 -7.23 16.99
CA PHE A 760 20.88 -8.09 16.07
C PHE A 760 20.55 -7.34 14.78
N THR A 761 20.57 -8.08 13.65
CA THR A 761 20.10 -7.56 12.36
C THR A 761 18.60 -7.79 12.22
N SER A 762 17.92 -6.86 11.54
CA SER A 762 16.48 -6.95 11.23
C SER A 762 16.21 -7.46 9.81
N PHE A 763 17.20 -8.06 9.15
CA PHE A 763 17.05 -8.53 7.78
C PHE A 763 16.02 -9.67 7.68
N PRO A 764 15.05 -9.65 6.76
CA PRO A 764 13.92 -10.61 6.75
C PRO A 764 14.33 -12.08 6.61
N LYS A 765 15.41 -12.35 5.83
CA LYS A 765 15.95 -13.72 5.63
C LYS A 765 16.80 -14.20 6.80
N TYR A 766 17.26 -13.29 7.66
CA TYR A 766 18.10 -13.64 8.80
C TYR A 766 17.29 -14.41 9.85
N GLU A 767 17.71 -15.65 10.11
CA GLU A 767 17.09 -16.54 11.10
C GLU A 767 17.83 -16.50 12.43
N TYR A 768 19.13 -16.76 12.37
CA TYR A 768 20.05 -16.74 13.51
C TYR A 768 21.47 -16.48 13.00
N TYR A 769 22.36 -16.13 13.90
CA TYR A 769 23.75 -15.88 13.58
C TYR A 769 24.50 -17.20 13.31
N LYS A 770 25.15 -17.30 12.16
CA LYS A 770 25.87 -18.51 11.70
C LYS A 770 27.16 -18.21 10.92
N ALA A 771 27.65 -16.96 10.96
CA ALA A 771 28.85 -16.61 10.20
C ALA A 771 30.12 -17.26 10.77
N ASP A 772 30.20 -17.45 12.06
CA ASP A 772 31.27 -18.19 12.75
C ASP A 772 31.32 -19.64 12.29
N GLU A 773 30.18 -20.34 12.25
CA GLU A 773 30.08 -21.72 11.75
C GLU A 773 30.54 -21.80 10.27
N LYS A 774 30.04 -20.87 9.43
CA LYS A 774 30.42 -20.82 8.00
C LYS A 774 31.90 -20.55 7.78
N TYR A 775 32.54 -19.68 8.57
CA TYR A 775 33.99 -19.50 8.49
C TYR A 775 34.78 -20.75 8.92
N ALA A 776 34.31 -21.47 9.93
CA ALA A 776 34.89 -22.74 10.33
C ALA A 776 34.74 -23.81 9.25
N GLU A 777 33.63 -23.84 8.53
CA GLU A 777 33.43 -24.71 7.35
C GLU A 777 34.43 -24.41 6.23
N ILE A 778 34.62 -23.13 5.92
CA ILE A 778 35.66 -22.69 4.96
C ILE A 778 37.05 -23.09 5.42
N ALA A 779 37.40 -22.91 6.70
CA ALA A 779 38.68 -23.34 7.26
C ALA A 779 38.91 -24.84 7.00
N LYS A 780 37.92 -25.67 7.27
CA LYS A 780 37.98 -27.13 6.98
C LYS A 780 38.15 -27.41 5.48
N LEU A 781 37.36 -26.69 4.64
CA LEU A 781 37.37 -26.84 3.18
C LEU A 781 38.77 -26.61 2.59
N VAL A 782 39.52 -25.66 3.11
CA VAL A 782 40.88 -25.33 2.66
C VAL A 782 41.97 -26.02 3.47
N GLY A 783 41.62 -27.00 4.30
CA GLY A 783 42.56 -27.86 5.04
C GLY A 783 43.19 -27.22 6.26
N LEU A 784 42.60 -26.20 6.83
CA LEU A 784 43.05 -25.57 8.06
C LEU A 784 42.47 -26.29 9.29
N LYS A 785 43.08 -26.04 10.44
CA LYS A 785 42.61 -26.58 11.71
C LYS A 785 41.31 -25.90 12.15
N ALA A 786 40.29 -26.68 12.42
CA ALA A 786 38.96 -26.21 12.81
C ALA A 786 38.22 -27.28 13.61
N ASP A 787 38.84 -27.72 14.71
CA ASP A 787 38.24 -28.72 15.60
C ASP A 787 37.05 -28.07 16.40
N THR A 788 37.13 -26.75 16.65
CA THR A 788 36.02 -25.94 17.15
C THR A 788 35.73 -24.80 16.18
N VAL A 789 34.58 -24.15 16.33
CA VAL A 789 34.18 -23.02 15.51
C VAL A 789 35.14 -21.85 15.71
N GLU A 790 35.49 -21.53 16.95
CA GLU A 790 36.44 -20.46 17.28
C GLU A 790 37.83 -20.71 16.69
N GLU A 791 38.30 -21.95 16.76
CA GLU A 791 39.57 -22.33 16.15
C GLU A 791 39.52 -22.19 14.61
N GLY A 792 38.39 -22.56 14.00
CA GLY A 792 38.19 -22.40 12.56
C GLY A 792 38.24 -20.97 12.11
N VAL A 793 37.53 -20.08 12.80
CA VAL A 793 37.58 -18.62 12.53
C VAL A 793 38.99 -18.06 12.67
N HIS A 794 39.67 -18.39 13.75
CA HIS A 794 41.02 -17.90 14.03
C HIS A 794 42.02 -18.41 12.98
N SER A 795 41.99 -19.70 12.68
CA SER A 795 42.94 -20.29 11.72
C SER A 795 42.69 -19.74 10.29
N LEU A 796 41.47 -19.44 9.92
CA LEU A 796 41.18 -18.80 8.65
C LEU A 796 41.77 -17.38 8.58
N ALA A 797 41.56 -16.57 9.64
CA ALA A 797 42.12 -15.21 9.70
C ALA A 797 43.64 -15.22 9.65
N GLU A 798 44.29 -16.15 10.36
CA GLU A 798 45.77 -16.32 10.33
C GLU A 798 46.27 -16.79 8.97
N ALA A 799 45.56 -17.71 8.29
CA ALA A 799 45.90 -18.14 6.95
C ALA A 799 45.82 -16.99 5.94
N ILE A 800 44.86 -16.09 6.09
CA ILE A 800 44.72 -14.86 5.26
C ILE A 800 45.92 -13.92 5.52
N ARG A 801 46.28 -13.69 6.79
CA ARG A 801 47.46 -12.89 7.16
C ARG A 801 48.74 -13.47 6.57
N LYS A 802 48.91 -14.80 6.66
CA LYS A 802 50.01 -15.50 6.05
C LYS A 802 50.05 -15.32 4.53
N MET A 803 48.90 -15.51 3.86
CA MET A 803 48.81 -15.34 2.41
C MET A 803 49.20 -13.92 2.01
N ASN A 804 48.68 -12.89 2.70
CA ASN A 804 49.06 -11.49 2.48
C ASN A 804 50.59 -11.31 2.53
N LYS A 805 51.26 -11.89 3.54
CA LYS A 805 52.69 -11.82 3.69
C LYS A 805 53.41 -12.53 2.53
N ASP A 806 52.96 -13.72 2.14
CA ASP A 806 53.61 -14.56 1.11
C ASP A 806 53.51 -13.91 -0.29
N ILE A 807 52.48 -13.10 -0.54
CA ILE A 807 52.29 -12.30 -1.78
C ILE A 807 52.64 -10.82 -1.64
N ASN A 808 53.40 -10.45 -0.60
CA ASN A 808 53.93 -9.11 -0.34
C ASN A 808 52.85 -7.99 -0.24
N ILE A 809 51.71 -8.28 0.36
CA ILE A 809 50.73 -7.29 0.79
C ILE A 809 51.17 -6.74 2.15
N PRO A 810 51.13 -5.40 2.36
CA PRO A 810 51.42 -4.82 3.67
C PRO A 810 50.47 -5.34 4.77
N ALA A 811 51.02 -5.56 5.97
CA ALA A 811 50.24 -6.08 7.10
C ALA A 811 49.30 -5.03 7.71
N SER A 812 49.47 -3.76 7.39
CA SER A 812 48.67 -2.66 7.95
C SER A 812 48.63 -1.47 6.99
N PHE A 813 47.67 -0.56 7.21
CA PHE A 813 47.64 0.68 6.42
C PHE A 813 48.83 1.60 6.71
N LYS A 814 49.39 1.54 7.92
CA LYS A 814 50.62 2.24 8.28
C LYS A 814 51.81 1.75 7.42
N GLU A 815 51.95 0.44 7.27
CA GLU A 815 52.94 -0.16 6.39
C GLU A 815 52.69 0.13 4.90
N ALA A 816 51.42 0.28 4.53
CA ALA A 816 51.00 0.67 3.19
C ALA A 816 51.30 2.15 2.87
N GLY A 817 51.81 2.91 3.83
CA GLY A 817 52.22 4.30 3.67
C GLY A 817 51.13 5.35 3.91
N VAL A 818 50.00 4.98 4.55
CA VAL A 818 48.99 5.94 4.92
C VAL A 818 49.47 6.80 6.08
N ASP A 819 49.39 8.13 5.94
CA ASP A 819 49.79 9.08 6.98
C ASP A 819 48.92 8.95 8.23
N GLU A 820 49.55 8.84 9.41
CA GLU A 820 48.90 8.61 10.68
C GLU A 820 47.95 9.75 11.09
N LYS A 821 48.37 10.99 10.88
CA LYS A 821 47.55 12.13 11.22
C LYS A 821 46.35 12.25 10.34
N GLU A 822 46.54 12.13 9.03
CA GLU A 822 45.42 12.18 8.06
C GLU A 822 44.41 11.04 8.31
N PHE A 823 44.91 9.86 8.65
CA PHE A 823 44.05 8.74 9.00
C PHE A 823 43.21 9.02 10.26
N LEU A 824 43.85 9.45 11.35
CA LEU A 824 43.17 9.73 12.63
C LEU A 824 42.19 10.88 12.51
N ASP A 825 42.50 11.92 11.74
CA ASP A 825 41.62 13.05 11.49
C ASP A 825 40.35 12.66 10.68
N SER A 826 40.38 11.53 9.93
CA SER A 826 39.28 11.08 9.07
C SER A 826 38.57 9.82 9.54
N VAL A 827 39.09 9.08 10.52
CA VAL A 827 38.61 7.74 10.88
C VAL A 827 37.14 7.71 11.34
N ASP A 828 36.69 8.77 12.04
CA ASP A 828 35.28 8.87 12.46
C ASP A 828 34.34 9.02 11.25
N GLU A 829 34.66 9.91 10.32
CA GLU A 829 33.90 10.09 9.08
C GLU A 829 33.92 8.83 8.22
N LEU A 830 35.07 8.16 8.14
CA LEU A 830 35.20 6.90 7.38
C LEU A 830 34.31 5.80 7.98
N ALA A 831 34.22 5.70 9.30
CA ALA A 831 33.38 4.74 9.99
C ALA A 831 31.88 5.03 9.78
N ASP A 832 31.45 6.29 9.90
CA ASP A 832 30.06 6.72 9.63
C ASP A 832 29.67 6.40 8.18
N ARG A 833 30.51 6.78 7.23
CA ARG A 833 30.26 6.54 5.81
C ARG A 833 30.29 5.05 5.43
N ALA A 834 31.12 4.24 6.06
CA ALA A 834 31.14 2.80 5.85
C ALA A 834 29.86 2.16 6.39
N PHE A 835 29.36 2.62 7.54
CA PHE A 835 28.07 2.14 8.07
C PHE A 835 26.92 2.40 7.09
N GLU A 836 26.91 3.53 6.42
CA GLU A 836 25.91 3.90 5.41
C GLU A 836 26.14 3.25 4.02
N ASP A 837 27.20 2.50 3.81
CA ASP A 837 27.49 1.89 2.51
C ASP A 837 26.45 0.82 2.14
N GLN A 838 26.23 0.63 0.84
CA GLN A 838 25.24 -0.34 0.32
C GLN A 838 25.58 -1.79 0.65
N CYS A 839 26.86 -2.11 0.91
CA CYS A 839 27.30 -3.45 1.25
C CYS A 839 27.01 -3.81 2.72
N THR A 840 26.95 -2.82 3.61
CA THR A 840 26.76 -3.03 5.07
C THR A 840 25.48 -3.79 5.44
N PRO A 841 24.30 -3.57 4.81
CA PRO A 841 23.10 -4.31 5.15
C PRO A 841 23.16 -5.82 4.89
N ALA A 842 23.99 -6.27 3.97
CA ALA A 842 24.14 -7.69 3.65
C ALA A 842 25.14 -8.40 4.57
N ASN A 843 25.93 -7.66 5.36
CA ASN A 843 26.87 -8.24 6.32
C ASN A 843 26.13 -9.14 7.33
N PRO A 844 26.72 -10.29 7.77
CA PRO A 844 26.05 -11.26 8.62
C PRO A 844 25.64 -10.72 10.01
N ARG A 845 26.27 -9.64 10.44
CA ARG A 845 25.88 -8.90 11.65
C ARG A 845 25.78 -7.41 11.38
N LEU A 846 24.84 -6.73 12.05
CA LEU A 846 24.75 -5.29 11.97
C LEU A 846 25.84 -4.66 12.84
N PRO A 847 26.84 -3.95 12.25
CA PRO A 847 27.90 -3.34 13.03
C PRO A 847 27.41 -2.10 13.78
N LEU A 848 28.08 -1.77 14.88
CA LEU A 848 28.05 -0.42 15.43
C LEU A 848 29.10 0.44 14.73
N VAL A 849 28.87 1.74 14.57
CA VAL A 849 29.87 2.66 14.00
C VAL A 849 31.18 2.61 14.78
N THR A 850 31.09 2.50 16.11
CA THR A 850 32.27 2.34 16.99
C THR A 850 33.05 1.05 16.76
N GLU A 851 32.38 0.00 16.31
CA GLU A 851 33.04 -1.29 15.96
C GLU A 851 33.76 -1.18 14.61
N ILE A 852 33.13 -0.53 13.62
CA ILE A 852 33.76 -0.21 12.34
C ILE A 852 35.01 0.62 12.58
N LYS A 853 34.92 1.68 13.40
CA LYS A 853 36.07 2.52 13.79
C LYS A 853 37.18 1.68 14.44
N LYS A 854 36.82 0.74 15.31
CA LYS A 854 37.79 -0.16 15.93
C LYS A 854 38.51 -1.03 14.89
N ILE A 855 37.78 -1.63 13.93
CA ILE A 855 38.37 -2.42 12.84
C ILE A 855 39.34 -1.57 12.03
N LEU A 856 38.95 -0.35 11.68
CA LEU A 856 39.79 0.60 10.96
C LEU A 856 41.08 0.92 11.74
N LEU A 857 40.99 1.17 13.02
CA LEU A 857 42.17 1.44 13.89
C LEU A 857 43.06 0.20 14.03
N ASP A 858 42.47 -0.98 14.28
CA ASP A 858 43.23 -2.25 14.42
C ASP A 858 43.98 -2.55 13.10
N SER A 859 43.33 -2.42 11.96
CA SER A 859 43.94 -2.63 10.64
C SER A 859 44.98 -1.53 10.29
N TYR A 860 44.85 -0.32 10.83
CA TYR A 860 45.87 0.73 10.63
C TYR A 860 47.15 0.41 11.36
N TYR A 861 47.08 -0.06 12.62
CA TYR A 861 48.28 -0.38 13.42
C TYR A 861 48.76 -1.84 13.29
N GLY A 862 48.00 -2.72 12.68
CA GLY A 862 48.32 -4.14 12.56
C GLY A 862 48.20 -4.89 13.90
N ARG A 863 47.16 -4.59 14.70
CA ARG A 863 46.98 -5.13 16.06
C ARG A 863 45.94 -6.23 16.11
#